data_5676c5376cff3ad9c8bd1d7bce8437a4
#
_entry.id   5676c5376cff3ad9c8bd1d7bce8437a4
#
_cell.length_a   1.000
_cell.length_b   1.000
_cell.length_c   1.000
_cell.angle_alpha   90.00
_cell.angle_beta   90.00
_cell.angle_gamma   90.00
#
_symmetry.space_group_name_H-M   'P 1'
#
loop_
_entity.id
_entity.type
_entity.pdbx_description
1 polymer ?
#
loop_
_entity_poly.entity_id
_entity_poly.type
_entity_poly.pdbx_seq_one_letter_code
_entity_poly.pdbx_strand_id
1 'polypeptide(L)'
;MKTYFRNYTDDELNDKLAEFVEKDDIEHYINETHIGYDEKGDVLFYFIKNFFKDEEITQILPTIEKASTFIVSLGRGHAAGKLDMSQPLWAKGLKNVELKENNYHNKYTLNPVGISTRKYKLNNPVHSNLVGYYEKPLVNFKKTIKNQPKCRQTQFTARHNDLYSKIIPYMERISGEMNKKLPHHYGKQNQFIEKHRERIGNSCYSTITINKNFRTAIHIDKGDFKDGIGTITTAGDFEGGEFCLVDYKVAINLRPKDLLFVNVHKHHANLPFEGTRYSMVSYVRENIKKCGLKYDYRVVIPSYGRSEVLGQRTLAMLERGGVPKDRIDIWIVKEQLNDYLQYELMGYRVMEGVLGINKQREFISNYYNENTPLVWCDDDCEGLFEKILIDNKYKHRELVDYELFFLNSFDKLWDSGYNLMGVYPLRNIGWMKNRITTGLKFIIGAFRMTFNTKKCEKTDFPFCEDFFRTLNYFKNDGGLLRNEGVYIKHNFWTLDGGIDKITLRTKETKRKLVNKFVERNPEYSRKVEKKNGVCDIRLKSVKAFDAKKGTYFLFACDWADEDDIDRMIKIYNNMKKQGFKVFIYMYLSTYILYESILYDIYSEGGIKDAEDIINIEYYLCRNHFIFTGNKMGMIYLKNNKENIDKVFKSEKQRNLVNNSIIKFMNDHPILDALIEYIEKNQKFDNKTFTKYLEVFDI
;
A
#
# COMPACT_ATOMS: atom_id res chain seq x y z
N MET A 1 -10.02 16.46 -32.48
CA MET A 1 -9.17 17.23 -31.53
C MET A 1 -9.51 18.69 -31.70
N LYS A 2 -9.80 19.38 -30.61
CA LYS A 2 -10.10 20.82 -30.63
C LYS A 2 -9.36 21.50 -29.49
N THR A 3 -8.77 22.65 -29.76
CA THR A 3 -8.12 23.50 -28.77
C THR A 3 -9.15 24.53 -28.33
N TYR A 4 -9.22 24.76 -27.02
CA TYR A 4 -10.07 25.75 -26.40
C TYR A 4 -9.19 26.83 -25.78
N PHE A 5 -9.61 28.05 -25.89
CA PHE A 5 -8.88 29.21 -25.39
C PHE A 5 -9.54 29.73 -24.13
N ARG A 6 -8.74 30.23 -23.26
CA ARG A 6 -9.20 30.76 -21.97
C ARG A 6 -9.89 32.10 -22.16
N ASN A 7 -11.05 32.27 -21.56
CA ASN A 7 -11.88 33.47 -21.67
C ASN A 7 -11.74 34.41 -20.47
N TYR A 8 -11.22 33.93 -19.35
CA TYR A 8 -11.11 34.69 -18.11
C TYR A 8 -9.70 34.59 -17.52
N THR A 9 -9.27 35.64 -16.83
CA THR A 9 -8.09 35.62 -15.98
C THR A 9 -8.31 34.86 -14.67
N ASP A 10 -7.27 34.50 -13.96
CA ASP A 10 -7.41 33.83 -12.64
C ASP A 10 -8.09 34.76 -11.62
N ASP A 11 -7.83 36.07 -11.67
CA ASP A 11 -8.43 37.04 -10.75
C ASP A 11 -9.94 37.18 -10.99
N GLU A 12 -10.37 37.31 -12.25
CA GLU A 12 -11.80 37.36 -12.59
C GLU A 12 -12.57 36.11 -12.12
N LEU A 13 -11.96 34.93 -12.20
CA LEU A 13 -12.59 33.70 -11.76
C LEU A 13 -12.50 33.49 -10.25
N ASN A 14 -11.46 34.01 -9.60
CA ASN A 14 -11.40 34.00 -8.15
C ASN A 14 -12.49 34.84 -7.50
N ASP A 15 -12.89 35.95 -8.12
CA ASP A 15 -14.00 36.80 -7.69
C ASP A 15 -15.36 36.10 -7.86
N LYS A 16 -15.49 35.20 -8.84
CA LYS A 16 -16.70 34.41 -9.11
C LYS A 16 -16.79 33.10 -8.32
N LEU A 17 -15.82 32.79 -7.47
CA LEU A 17 -15.87 31.55 -6.68
C LEU A 17 -17.15 31.46 -5.85
N ALA A 18 -17.74 30.27 -5.81
CA ALA A 18 -19.01 29.97 -5.17
C ALA A 18 -20.28 30.58 -5.85
N GLU A 19 -20.14 31.16 -7.03
CA GLU A 19 -21.27 31.52 -7.87
C GLU A 19 -21.70 30.33 -8.73
N PHE A 20 -23.01 30.28 -9.05
CA PHE A 20 -23.54 29.26 -9.96
C PHE A 20 -23.44 29.74 -11.40
N VAL A 21 -23.17 28.80 -12.30
CA VAL A 21 -23.09 29.04 -13.74
C VAL A 21 -24.45 28.79 -14.36
N GLU A 22 -24.87 29.66 -15.27
CA GLU A 22 -26.10 29.53 -16.03
C GLU A 22 -25.81 29.20 -17.51
N LYS A 23 -26.87 28.82 -18.26
CA LYS A 23 -26.69 28.37 -19.66
C LYS A 23 -26.11 29.47 -20.56
N ASP A 24 -26.41 30.71 -20.27
CA ASP A 24 -25.94 31.87 -21.04
C ASP A 24 -24.43 32.14 -20.87
N ASP A 25 -23.81 31.55 -19.83
CA ASP A 25 -22.36 31.66 -19.61
C ASP A 25 -21.55 30.71 -20.52
N ILE A 26 -22.22 29.84 -21.29
CA ILE A 26 -21.60 28.76 -22.05
C ILE A 26 -21.59 29.05 -23.54
N GLU A 27 -20.45 28.84 -24.19
CA GLU A 27 -20.30 29.01 -25.65
C GLU A 27 -20.19 27.66 -26.39
N HIS A 28 -19.67 26.63 -25.71
CA HIS A 28 -19.40 25.32 -26.34
C HIS A 28 -20.08 24.19 -25.60
N TYR A 29 -20.97 23.48 -26.29
CA TYR A 29 -21.64 22.28 -25.77
C TYR A 29 -21.02 21.01 -26.39
N ILE A 30 -20.61 20.03 -25.55
CA ILE A 30 -20.01 18.77 -25.96
C ILE A 30 -21.03 17.65 -25.68
N ASN A 31 -21.54 17.05 -26.76
CA ASN A 31 -22.57 16.00 -26.71
C ASN A 31 -22.08 14.62 -27.16
N GLU A 32 -20.91 14.54 -27.79
CA GLU A 32 -20.32 13.32 -28.35
C GLU A 32 -18.91 13.09 -27.83
N THR A 33 -18.41 11.86 -28.00
CA THR A 33 -17.03 11.50 -27.63
C THR A 33 -16.04 12.49 -28.21
N HIS A 34 -15.32 13.19 -27.33
CA HIS A 34 -14.45 14.28 -27.70
C HIS A 34 -13.28 14.47 -26.75
N ILE A 35 -12.12 14.86 -27.27
CA ILE A 35 -10.96 15.28 -26.49
C ILE A 35 -10.69 16.76 -26.74
N GLY A 36 -10.62 17.55 -25.65
CA GLY A 36 -10.30 18.98 -25.68
C GLY A 36 -8.94 19.25 -25.06
N TYR A 37 -8.23 20.22 -25.66
CA TYR A 37 -6.92 20.67 -25.20
C TYR A 37 -6.99 22.17 -24.86
N ASP A 38 -6.12 22.61 -23.96
CA ASP A 38 -5.90 24.04 -23.74
C ASP A 38 -4.96 24.64 -24.79
N GLU A 39 -4.74 25.94 -24.69
CA GLU A 39 -3.86 26.71 -25.58
C GLU A 39 -2.38 26.29 -25.54
N LYS A 40 -1.97 25.54 -24.51
CA LYS A 40 -0.62 24.96 -24.36
C LYS A 40 -0.51 23.54 -24.92
N GLY A 41 -1.64 22.96 -25.32
CA GLY A 41 -1.71 21.57 -25.80
C GLY A 41 -1.89 20.54 -24.67
N ASP A 42 -2.13 20.97 -23.43
CA ASP A 42 -2.45 20.09 -22.32
C ASP A 42 -3.89 19.62 -22.39
N VAL A 43 -4.15 18.38 -21.96
CA VAL A 43 -5.51 17.82 -21.95
C VAL A 43 -6.37 18.55 -20.94
N LEU A 44 -7.44 19.19 -21.42
CA LEU A 44 -8.50 19.77 -20.60
C LEU A 44 -9.50 18.71 -20.16
N PHE A 45 -9.97 17.92 -21.11
CA PHE A 45 -10.91 16.84 -20.87
C PHE A 45 -10.85 15.78 -21.97
N TYR A 46 -11.29 14.57 -21.63
CA TYR A 46 -11.64 13.52 -22.57
C TYR A 46 -12.99 12.94 -22.18
N PHE A 47 -13.99 13.23 -22.97
CA PHE A 47 -15.36 12.75 -22.80
C PHE A 47 -15.57 11.52 -23.68
N ILE A 48 -16.11 10.44 -23.09
CA ILE A 48 -16.42 9.18 -23.76
C ILE A 48 -17.89 8.87 -23.52
N LYS A 49 -18.69 8.97 -24.57
CA LYS A 49 -20.12 8.70 -24.52
C LYS A 49 -20.40 7.20 -24.51
N ASN A 50 -21.38 6.76 -23.73
CA ASN A 50 -21.82 5.37 -23.63
C ASN A 50 -20.68 4.37 -23.31
N PHE A 51 -19.78 4.73 -22.41
CA PHE A 51 -18.66 3.89 -21.99
C PHE A 51 -19.12 2.67 -21.22
N PHE A 52 -20.09 2.83 -20.30
CA PHE A 52 -20.62 1.72 -19.50
C PHE A 52 -21.83 1.08 -20.16
N LYS A 53 -22.03 -0.20 -19.84
CA LYS A 53 -23.26 -0.93 -20.16
C LYS A 53 -24.33 -0.68 -19.10
N ASP A 54 -25.59 -0.91 -19.43
CA ASP A 54 -26.70 -0.74 -18.49
C ASP A 54 -26.58 -1.63 -17.27
N GLU A 55 -26.10 -2.87 -17.45
CA GLU A 55 -25.90 -3.85 -16.37
C GLU A 55 -24.87 -3.34 -15.34
N GLU A 56 -23.81 -2.67 -15.79
CA GLU A 56 -22.77 -2.16 -14.91
C GLU A 56 -23.27 -1.01 -14.05
N ILE A 57 -24.09 -0.11 -14.63
CA ILE A 57 -24.72 0.98 -13.88
C ILE A 57 -25.75 0.42 -12.90
N THR A 58 -26.56 -0.53 -13.32
CA THR A 58 -27.59 -1.18 -12.47
C THR A 58 -26.92 -1.89 -11.28
N GLN A 59 -25.78 -2.54 -11.50
CA GLN A 59 -25.06 -3.25 -10.43
C GLN A 59 -24.47 -2.31 -9.38
N ILE A 60 -23.98 -1.13 -9.78
CA ILE A 60 -23.35 -0.17 -8.86
C ILE A 60 -24.35 0.81 -8.23
N LEU A 61 -25.53 1.01 -8.83
CA LEU A 61 -26.50 2.03 -8.41
C LEU A 61 -26.91 1.92 -6.92
N PRO A 62 -27.21 0.73 -6.36
CA PRO A 62 -27.54 0.62 -4.93
C PRO A 62 -26.43 1.09 -4.02
N THR A 63 -25.18 0.87 -4.42
CA THR A 63 -24.00 1.34 -3.68
C THR A 63 -23.88 2.86 -3.74
N ILE A 64 -24.10 3.44 -4.92
CA ILE A 64 -24.08 4.90 -5.13
C ILE A 64 -25.18 5.56 -4.28
N GLU A 65 -26.39 5.03 -4.30
CA GLU A 65 -27.53 5.53 -3.53
C GLU A 65 -27.25 5.52 -2.02
N LYS A 66 -26.80 4.40 -1.49
CA LYS A 66 -26.47 4.26 -0.08
C LYS A 66 -25.32 5.18 0.32
N ALA A 67 -24.25 5.24 -0.48
CA ALA A 67 -23.11 6.09 -0.21
C ALA A 67 -23.47 7.58 -0.24
N SER A 68 -24.21 8.03 -1.23
CA SER A 68 -24.54 9.46 -1.41
C SER A 68 -25.38 10.02 -0.26
N THR A 69 -26.22 9.19 0.36
CA THR A 69 -27.12 9.58 1.46
C THR A 69 -26.59 9.23 2.85
N PHE A 70 -25.40 8.60 2.94
CA PHE A 70 -24.82 8.15 4.19
C PHE A 70 -24.58 9.27 5.20
N ILE A 71 -24.14 10.44 4.74
CA ILE A 71 -23.97 11.65 5.55
C ILE A 71 -24.41 12.90 4.79
N VAL A 72 -24.79 13.92 5.54
CA VAL A 72 -24.91 15.30 5.03
C VAL A 72 -23.58 16.01 5.28
N SER A 73 -22.92 16.47 4.23
CA SER A 73 -21.62 17.14 4.31
C SER A 73 -21.79 18.65 4.47
N LEU A 74 -21.04 19.21 5.41
CA LEU A 74 -20.88 20.66 5.61
C LEU A 74 -19.47 21.14 5.18
N GLY A 75 -18.73 20.32 4.46
CA GLY A 75 -17.30 20.55 4.16
C GLY A 75 -16.98 20.86 2.71
N ARG A 76 -17.98 21.15 1.85
CA ARG A 76 -17.75 21.31 0.40
C ARG A 76 -17.30 22.71 -0.06
N GLY A 77 -17.16 23.65 0.85
CA GLY A 77 -16.60 24.97 0.56
C GLY A 77 -17.31 25.70 -0.58
N HIS A 78 -16.53 26.22 -1.54
CA HIS A 78 -17.06 26.96 -2.69
C HIS A 78 -18.01 26.13 -3.56
N ALA A 79 -17.74 24.84 -3.71
CA ALA A 79 -18.61 23.97 -4.51
C ALA A 79 -20.08 23.96 -4.04
N ALA A 80 -20.32 24.23 -2.75
CA ALA A 80 -21.67 24.31 -2.18
C ALA A 80 -22.34 25.67 -2.35
N GLY A 81 -21.74 26.60 -3.06
CA GLY A 81 -22.24 27.95 -3.27
C GLY A 81 -22.00 28.89 -2.09
N LYS A 82 -22.38 30.15 -2.25
CA LYS A 82 -22.41 31.15 -1.16
C LYS A 82 -23.36 30.66 -0.06
N LEU A 83 -23.03 30.95 1.22
CA LEU A 83 -23.78 30.41 2.36
C LEU A 83 -25.24 30.95 2.32
N ASP A 84 -26.19 30.01 2.28
CA ASP A 84 -27.62 30.32 2.39
C ASP A 84 -28.10 30.24 3.83
N MET A 85 -28.26 31.37 4.47
CA MET A 85 -28.68 31.49 5.86
C MET A 85 -30.15 31.10 6.11
N SER A 86 -30.95 30.93 5.07
CA SER A 86 -32.37 30.52 5.17
C SER A 86 -32.54 29.01 5.40
N GLN A 87 -31.47 28.22 5.23
CA GLN A 87 -31.52 26.76 5.38
C GLN A 87 -31.84 26.31 6.80
N PRO A 88 -32.92 25.52 7.03
CA PRO A 88 -33.38 25.15 8.38
C PRO A 88 -32.38 24.36 9.23
N LEU A 89 -31.43 23.65 8.58
CA LEU A 89 -30.37 22.89 9.27
C LEU A 89 -29.41 23.77 10.06
N TRP A 90 -29.27 25.05 9.70
CA TRP A 90 -28.46 26.03 10.40
C TRP A 90 -29.09 26.48 11.71
N ALA A 91 -30.42 26.53 11.76
CA ALA A 91 -31.18 27.08 12.89
C ALA A 91 -31.23 26.14 14.11
N LYS A 92 -31.03 24.82 13.92
CA LYS A 92 -31.24 23.79 14.97
C LYS A 92 -30.17 23.70 16.05
N GLY A 93 -29.14 24.47 16.04
CA GLY A 93 -28.08 24.41 17.07
C GLY A 93 -27.43 25.75 17.36
N LEU A 94 -27.92 26.80 16.77
CA LEU A 94 -27.28 28.11 16.70
C LEU A 94 -27.99 29.20 17.55
N LYS A 95 -28.74 28.81 18.57
CA LYS A 95 -29.25 29.79 19.55
C LYS A 95 -28.05 30.51 20.19
N ASN A 96 -28.01 31.85 19.99
CA ASN A 96 -26.98 32.73 20.57
C ASN A 96 -25.55 32.62 19.94
N VAL A 97 -25.47 32.56 18.61
CA VAL A 97 -24.18 32.56 17.91
C VAL A 97 -24.01 33.86 17.13
N GLU A 98 -22.86 34.51 17.35
CA GLU A 98 -22.44 35.65 16.54
C GLU A 98 -21.72 35.13 15.29
N LEU A 99 -22.25 35.44 14.08
CA LEU A 99 -21.61 35.11 12.82
C LEU A 99 -20.60 36.19 12.47
N LYS A 100 -19.32 35.86 12.42
CA LYS A 100 -18.29 36.74 11.87
C LYS A 100 -17.92 36.24 10.47
N GLU A 101 -18.17 37.09 9.50
CA GLU A 101 -17.70 36.88 8.14
C GLU A 101 -16.17 36.94 8.14
N ASN A 102 -15.53 35.89 7.62
CA ASN A 102 -14.09 35.83 7.51
C ASN A 102 -13.76 36.01 6.02
N ASN A 103 -12.87 36.97 5.68
CA ASN A 103 -12.48 37.36 4.31
C ASN A 103 -11.95 36.21 3.44
N TYR A 104 -12.01 34.98 3.90
CA TYR A 104 -11.63 33.78 3.19
C TYR A 104 -12.86 32.88 2.91
N HIS A 105 -13.52 33.12 1.77
CA HIS A 105 -14.29 32.11 1.07
C HIS A 105 -15.37 31.36 1.88
N ASN A 106 -16.54 31.95 2.10
CA ASN A 106 -17.71 31.33 2.76
C ASN A 106 -17.37 30.60 4.08
N LYS A 107 -16.36 31.04 4.80
CA LYS A 107 -15.98 30.54 6.12
C LYS A 107 -16.54 31.49 7.16
N TYR A 108 -17.66 31.13 7.73
CA TYR A 108 -18.19 31.81 8.90
C TYR A 108 -17.58 31.19 10.16
N THR A 109 -17.14 32.03 11.08
CA THR A 109 -16.66 31.58 12.40
C THR A 109 -17.81 31.74 13.38
N LEU A 110 -18.32 30.62 13.92
CA LEU A 110 -19.28 30.61 14.99
C LEU A 110 -18.56 30.74 16.33
N ASN A 111 -18.82 31.80 17.07
CA ASN A 111 -18.47 31.93 18.49
C ASN A 111 -19.75 31.74 19.30
N PRO A 112 -20.05 30.53 19.83
CA PRO A 112 -21.15 30.39 20.79
C PRO A 112 -20.78 31.17 22.06
N VAL A 113 -21.67 32.06 22.48
CA VAL A 113 -21.49 32.81 23.71
C VAL A 113 -21.43 31.85 24.91
N GLY A 114 -20.28 31.79 25.59
CA GLY A 114 -20.10 30.98 26.79
C GLY A 114 -19.39 29.64 26.64
N ILE A 115 -18.91 29.26 25.45
CA ILE A 115 -18.15 28.02 25.22
C ILE A 115 -16.82 28.31 24.53
N SER A 116 -15.74 27.69 25.01
CA SER A 116 -14.36 27.87 24.52
C SER A 116 -14.27 27.96 22.99
N THR A 117 -13.43 28.84 22.51
CA THR A 117 -13.09 29.27 21.15
C THR A 117 -12.86 28.18 20.09
N ARG A 118 -13.81 27.30 19.82
CA ARG A 118 -13.76 26.43 18.64
C ARG A 118 -14.33 27.18 17.44
N LYS A 119 -13.47 27.48 16.47
CA LYS A 119 -13.86 28.04 15.18
C LYS A 119 -14.52 26.94 14.33
N TYR A 120 -15.80 27.09 14.03
CA TYR A 120 -16.51 26.21 13.11
C TYR A 120 -16.55 26.82 11.70
N LYS A 121 -16.32 25.99 10.69
CA LYS A 121 -16.53 26.36 9.29
C LYS A 121 -17.93 25.95 8.89
N LEU A 122 -18.70 26.86 8.39
CA LEU A 122 -20.04 26.61 7.90
C LEU A 122 -20.08 26.68 6.38
N ASN A 123 -20.76 25.72 5.77
CA ASN A 123 -21.07 25.69 4.34
C ASN A 123 -22.52 25.19 4.20
N ASN A 124 -23.11 25.39 3.02
CA ASN A 124 -24.42 24.81 2.73
C ASN A 124 -24.37 23.28 2.88
N PRO A 125 -25.36 22.65 3.53
CA PRO A 125 -25.44 21.21 3.66
C PRO A 125 -25.77 20.58 2.31
N VAL A 126 -25.00 19.54 1.97
CA VAL A 126 -25.18 18.81 0.72
C VAL A 126 -25.05 17.30 0.97
N HIS A 127 -25.78 16.49 0.19
CA HIS A 127 -25.60 15.05 0.15
C HIS A 127 -24.33 14.71 -0.66
N SER A 128 -23.24 14.57 0.06
CA SER A 128 -21.92 14.30 -0.51
C SER A 128 -21.06 13.51 0.47
N ASN A 129 -20.56 12.37 0.03
CA ASN A 129 -19.79 11.47 0.87
C ASN A 129 -18.50 11.05 0.20
N LEU A 130 -17.48 10.70 1.02
CA LEU A 130 -16.22 10.15 0.56
C LEU A 130 -16.21 8.64 0.71
N VAL A 131 -15.74 7.95 -0.32
CA VAL A 131 -15.52 6.50 -0.37
C VAL A 131 -14.04 6.25 -0.72
N GLY A 132 -13.45 5.20 -0.18
CA GLY A 132 -12.03 4.90 -0.33
C GLY A 132 -11.22 5.40 0.88
N TYR A 133 -10.16 6.16 0.64
CA TYR A 133 -9.18 6.51 1.67
C TYR A 133 -9.09 8.01 1.94
N TYR A 134 -8.59 8.35 3.14
CA TYR A 134 -8.57 9.73 3.62
C TYR A 134 -7.34 9.99 4.52
N GLU A 135 -6.62 11.08 4.25
CA GLU A 135 -5.36 11.45 4.91
C GLU A 135 -5.53 12.13 6.27
N LYS A 136 -6.48 11.69 7.06
CA LYS A 136 -6.65 12.21 8.43
C LYS A 136 -6.75 11.07 9.42
N PRO A 137 -6.01 11.12 10.54
CA PRO A 137 -6.19 10.16 11.62
C PRO A 137 -7.56 10.30 12.26
N LEU A 138 -8.00 9.28 12.99
CA LEU A 138 -9.19 9.34 13.83
C LEU A 138 -8.96 10.31 14.98
N VAL A 139 -9.68 11.43 15.01
CA VAL A 139 -9.40 12.60 15.87
C VAL A 139 -10.00 12.49 17.27
N ASN A 140 -10.77 11.48 17.62
CA ASN A 140 -11.66 11.51 18.79
C ASN A 140 -11.17 10.81 20.06
N PHE A 141 -9.88 10.45 20.17
CA PHE A 141 -9.37 9.84 21.38
C PHE A 141 -8.44 10.79 22.15
N LYS A 142 -8.71 10.95 23.45
CA LYS A 142 -7.97 11.81 24.38
C LYS A 142 -6.51 11.36 24.62
N LYS A 143 -6.10 10.22 24.08
CA LYS A 143 -4.71 9.73 24.09
C LYS A 143 -4.24 9.61 22.64
N THR A 144 -3.09 10.21 22.36
CA THR A 144 -2.38 10.04 21.09
C THR A 144 -1.83 8.63 21.06
N ILE A 145 -2.37 7.77 20.19
CA ILE A 145 -1.82 6.43 19.96
C ILE A 145 -0.48 6.59 19.25
N LYS A 146 0.58 6.02 19.81
CA LYS A 146 1.97 6.27 19.42
C LYS A 146 2.29 5.93 17.96
N ASN A 147 1.50 5.05 17.32
CA ASN A 147 1.67 4.57 15.94
C ASN A 147 0.40 4.70 15.10
N GLN A 148 -0.41 5.71 15.36
CA GLN A 148 -1.64 5.91 14.61
C GLN A 148 -1.34 6.17 13.12
N PRO A 149 -1.95 5.45 12.15
CA PRO A 149 -1.78 5.75 10.75
C PRO A 149 -2.23 7.16 10.45
N LYS A 150 -1.43 7.82 9.63
CA LYS A 150 -1.76 9.18 9.16
C LYS A 150 -2.96 9.18 8.22
N CYS A 151 -3.34 8.00 7.70
CA CYS A 151 -4.41 7.80 6.75
C CYS A 151 -5.33 6.66 7.18
N ARG A 152 -6.56 6.68 6.71
CA ARG A 152 -7.58 5.68 7.02
C ARG A 152 -8.61 5.53 5.91
N GLN A 153 -9.33 4.43 5.94
CA GLN A 153 -10.56 4.29 5.16
C GLN A 153 -11.58 5.35 5.56
N THR A 154 -12.41 5.77 4.62
CA THR A 154 -13.55 6.62 4.93
C THR A 154 -14.58 5.84 5.74
N GLN A 155 -15.44 6.55 6.46
CA GLN A 155 -16.41 5.92 7.35
C GLN A 155 -17.39 5.01 6.59
N PHE A 156 -17.79 5.38 5.38
CA PHE A 156 -18.62 4.53 4.53
C PHE A 156 -17.88 3.25 4.13
N THR A 157 -16.66 3.38 3.64
CA THR A 157 -15.84 2.24 3.21
C THR A 157 -15.63 1.23 4.34
N ALA A 158 -15.32 1.71 5.55
CA ALA A 158 -15.11 0.88 6.71
C ALA A 158 -16.40 0.16 7.19
N ARG A 159 -17.57 0.80 7.07
CA ARG A 159 -18.84 0.25 7.55
C ARG A 159 -19.64 -0.56 6.53
N HIS A 160 -19.37 -0.38 5.25
CA HIS A 160 -20.10 -1.01 4.14
C HIS A 160 -19.13 -1.59 3.11
N ASN A 161 -18.27 -2.50 3.59
CA ASN A 161 -17.24 -3.12 2.75
C ASN A 161 -17.84 -3.96 1.61
N ASP A 162 -18.95 -4.61 1.87
CA ASP A 162 -19.73 -5.37 0.88
C ASP A 162 -20.16 -4.48 -0.31
N LEU A 163 -20.59 -3.26 -0.03
CA LEU A 163 -20.92 -2.27 -1.06
C LEU A 163 -19.66 -1.66 -1.69
N TYR A 164 -18.64 -1.39 -0.87
CA TYR A 164 -17.36 -0.89 -1.37
C TYR A 164 -16.69 -1.87 -2.33
N SER A 165 -16.73 -3.16 -2.04
CA SER A 165 -16.15 -4.18 -2.91
C SER A 165 -16.74 -4.20 -4.33
N LYS A 166 -18.01 -3.79 -4.49
CA LYS A 166 -18.67 -3.65 -5.79
C LYS A 166 -18.17 -2.46 -6.61
N ILE A 167 -17.59 -1.46 -5.94
CA ILE A 167 -17.00 -0.28 -6.59
C ILE A 167 -15.64 -0.64 -7.21
N ILE A 168 -14.89 -1.57 -6.64
CA ILE A 168 -13.53 -1.90 -7.06
C ILE A 168 -13.44 -2.26 -8.55
N PRO A 169 -14.20 -3.23 -9.09
CA PRO A 169 -14.15 -3.56 -10.53
C PRO A 169 -14.50 -2.39 -11.44
N TYR A 170 -15.45 -1.56 -11.00
CA TYR A 170 -15.86 -0.34 -11.71
C TYR A 170 -14.69 0.65 -11.82
N MET A 171 -13.97 0.87 -10.73
CA MET A 171 -12.81 1.75 -10.69
C MET A 171 -11.62 1.20 -11.47
N GLU A 172 -11.39 -0.09 -11.42
CA GLU A 172 -10.33 -0.75 -12.22
C GLU A 172 -10.59 -0.65 -13.71
N ARG A 173 -11.86 -0.76 -14.14
CA ARG A 173 -12.26 -0.55 -15.53
C ARG A 173 -12.00 0.88 -16.00
N ILE A 174 -12.39 1.90 -15.21
CA ILE A 174 -12.09 3.30 -15.50
C ILE A 174 -10.58 3.53 -15.61
N SER A 175 -9.84 3.01 -14.64
CA SER A 175 -8.38 3.09 -14.60
C SER A 175 -7.73 2.45 -15.83
N GLY A 176 -8.23 1.30 -16.27
CA GLY A 176 -7.80 0.64 -17.50
C GLY A 176 -8.05 1.46 -18.76
N GLU A 177 -9.19 2.16 -18.83
CA GLU A 177 -9.49 3.06 -19.96
C GLU A 177 -8.59 4.30 -19.94
N MET A 178 -8.34 4.89 -18.76
CA MET A 178 -7.39 5.98 -18.60
C MET A 178 -5.99 5.58 -19.10
N ASN A 179 -5.52 4.37 -18.78
CA ASN A 179 -4.25 3.86 -19.27
C ASN A 179 -4.19 3.77 -20.80
N LYS A 180 -5.27 3.38 -21.46
CA LYS A 180 -5.35 3.27 -22.93
C LYS A 180 -5.38 4.63 -23.61
N LYS A 181 -6.16 5.58 -23.06
CA LYS A 181 -6.50 6.83 -23.72
C LYS A 181 -5.63 8.01 -23.29
N LEU A 182 -5.19 8.02 -22.04
CA LEU A 182 -4.37 9.06 -21.42
C LEU A 182 -3.16 8.44 -20.68
N PRO A 183 -2.31 7.66 -21.39
CA PRO A 183 -1.24 6.88 -20.75
C PRO A 183 -0.24 7.73 -19.96
N HIS A 184 -0.02 8.97 -20.36
CA HIS A 184 0.86 9.89 -19.63
C HIS A 184 0.31 10.27 -18.26
N HIS A 185 -0.97 10.69 -18.18
CA HIS A 185 -1.64 11.02 -16.93
C HIS A 185 -1.81 9.79 -16.04
N TYR A 186 -2.23 8.67 -16.62
CA TYR A 186 -2.30 7.39 -15.91
C TYR A 186 -0.95 7.02 -15.30
N GLY A 187 0.13 7.10 -16.08
CA GLY A 187 1.47 6.73 -15.63
C GLY A 187 1.91 7.52 -14.40
N LYS A 188 1.76 8.84 -14.42
CA LYS A 188 2.09 9.71 -13.28
C LYS A 188 1.22 9.39 -12.04
N GLN A 189 -0.08 9.27 -12.23
CA GLN A 189 -1.03 9.04 -11.14
C GLN A 189 -0.87 7.64 -10.54
N ASN A 190 -0.70 6.61 -11.38
CA ASN A 190 -0.49 5.24 -10.93
C ASN A 190 0.85 5.08 -10.20
N GLN A 191 1.94 5.66 -10.73
CA GLN A 191 3.25 5.62 -10.09
C GLN A 191 3.23 6.27 -8.70
N PHE A 192 2.47 7.36 -8.54
CA PHE A 192 2.29 7.99 -7.24
C PHE A 192 1.55 7.09 -6.26
N ILE A 193 0.34 6.63 -6.63
CA ILE A 193 -0.52 5.90 -5.69
C ILE A 193 -0.01 4.48 -5.40
N GLU A 194 0.68 3.85 -6.31
CA GLU A 194 1.19 2.48 -6.17
C GLU A 194 2.26 2.35 -5.08
N LYS A 195 2.87 3.44 -4.67
CA LYS A 195 3.81 3.48 -3.54
C LYS A 195 3.12 3.46 -2.17
N HIS A 196 1.82 3.67 -2.14
CA HIS A 196 1.00 3.79 -0.93
C HIS A 196 -0.01 2.65 -0.83
N ARG A 197 -0.51 2.40 0.39
CA ARG A 197 -1.56 1.39 0.62
C ARG A 197 -2.96 1.92 0.31
N GLU A 198 -3.12 3.24 0.30
CA GLU A 198 -4.37 3.96 0.18
C GLU A 198 -4.86 4.01 -1.27
N ARG A 199 -5.08 2.84 -1.86
CA ARG A 199 -5.46 2.61 -3.24
C ARG A 199 -6.78 1.84 -3.33
N ILE A 200 -7.68 2.22 -4.23
CA ILE A 200 -8.94 1.50 -4.48
C ILE A 200 -8.67 0.32 -5.42
N GLY A 201 -8.61 -0.90 -4.88
CA GLY A 201 -8.24 -2.09 -5.65
C GLY A 201 -6.92 -1.88 -6.40
N ASN A 202 -6.85 -2.29 -7.65
CA ASN A 202 -5.70 -2.05 -8.53
C ASN A 202 -5.86 -0.80 -9.41
N SER A 203 -6.78 0.11 -9.08
CA SER A 203 -7.00 1.33 -9.85
C SER A 203 -5.97 2.42 -9.53
N CYS A 204 -5.85 3.43 -10.38
CA CYS A 204 -5.00 4.60 -10.12
C CYS A 204 -5.67 5.67 -9.23
N TYR A 205 -6.63 5.30 -8.38
CA TYR A 205 -7.40 6.21 -7.53
C TYR A 205 -7.30 5.85 -6.06
N SER A 206 -7.41 6.87 -5.19
CA SER A 206 -7.47 6.70 -3.73
C SER A 206 -8.85 6.98 -3.16
N THR A 207 -9.63 7.85 -3.79
CA THR A 207 -10.83 8.41 -3.19
C THR A 207 -11.87 8.67 -4.27
N ILE A 208 -13.13 8.47 -3.91
CA ILE A 208 -14.30 8.84 -4.71
C ILE A 208 -15.18 9.76 -3.87
N THR A 209 -15.63 10.86 -4.43
CA THR A 209 -16.72 11.66 -3.90
C THR A 209 -18.02 11.23 -4.58
N ILE A 210 -19.02 10.79 -3.81
CA ILE A 210 -20.33 10.42 -4.32
C ILE A 210 -21.36 11.44 -3.83
N ASN A 211 -22.06 12.06 -4.77
CA ASN A 211 -23.02 13.14 -4.51
C ASN A 211 -24.42 12.72 -4.97
N LYS A 212 -25.46 13.23 -4.29
CA LYS A 212 -26.88 13.16 -4.72
C LYS A 212 -27.45 14.57 -4.82
N ASN A 213 -28.03 14.88 -5.96
CA ASN A 213 -28.71 16.14 -6.23
C ASN A 213 -27.90 17.37 -5.81
N PHE A 214 -26.59 17.32 -6.06
CA PHE A 214 -25.66 18.37 -5.69
C PHE A 214 -25.22 19.14 -6.95
N ARG A 215 -25.84 20.33 -7.19
CA ARG A 215 -25.35 21.29 -8.16
C ARG A 215 -24.15 22.00 -7.58
N THR A 216 -23.00 21.90 -8.23
CA THR A 216 -21.77 22.57 -7.79
C THR A 216 -21.67 23.97 -8.38
N ALA A 217 -21.29 24.93 -7.53
CA ALA A 217 -20.91 26.29 -7.93
C ALA A 217 -19.43 26.31 -8.38
N ILE A 218 -18.97 27.44 -8.90
CA ILE A 218 -17.60 27.64 -9.39
C ILE A 218 -16.58 27.33 -8.28
N HIS A 219 -15.69 26.36 -8.54
CA HIS A 219 -14.63 25.96 -7.61
C HIS A 219 -13.46 25.29 -8.35
N ILE A 220 -12.38 25.02 -7.61
CA ILE A 220 -11.22 24.24 -8.04
C ILE A 220 -10.96 23.15 -6.99
N ASP A 221 -10.63 21.95 -7.42
CA ASP A 221 -10.25 20.85 -6.54
C ASP A 221 -8.75 20.91 -6.14
N LYS A 222 -8.46 21.76 -5.15
CA LYS A 222 -7.07 22.03 -4.69
C LYS A 222 -6.41 20.84 -3.95
N GLY A 223 -7.19 19.85 -3.55
CA GLY A 223 -6.72 18.71 -2.77
C GLY A 223 -6.28 17.51 -3.60
N ASP A 224 -6.50 17.55 -4.90
CA ASP A 224 -6.20 16.48 -5.82
C ASP A 224 -4.72 16.48 -6.24
N PHE A 225 -4.22 15.33 -6.65
CA PHE A 225 -2.84 15.16 -7.09
C PHE A 225 -2.54 16.08 -8.27
N LYS A 226 -1.50 16.90 -8.17
CA LYS A 226 -1.22 18.00 -9.11
C LYS A 226 -1.01 17.55 -10.56
N ASP A 227 -0.36 16.41 -10.76
CA ASP A 227 -0.09 15.83 -12.08
C ASP A 227 -1.17 14.82 -12.50
N GLY A 228 -2.27 14.73 -11.73
CA GLY A 228 -3.39 13.84 -11.99
C GLY A 228 -4.46 14.48 -12.85
N ILE A 229 -5.42 13.63 -13.23
CA ILE A 229 -6.64 14.05 -13.92
C ILE A 229 -7.84 13.46 -13.17
N GLY A 230 -8.86 14.30 -12.88
CA GLY A 230 -10.10 13.87 -12.24
C GLY A 230 -10.93 13.01 -13.19
N THR A 231 -11.80 12.19 -12.62
CA THR A 231 -12.72 11.37 -13.40
C THR A 231 -14.12 11.52 -12.87
N ILE A 232 -15.08 11.77 -13.75
CA ILE A 232 -16.47 12.00 -13.37
C ILE A 232 -17.36 11.04 -14.14
N THR A 233 -18.28 10.40 -13.43
CA THR A 233 -19.38 9.61 -13.99
C THR A 233 -20.69 9.97 -13.30
N THR A 234 -21.81 9.71 -13.95
CA THR A 234 -23.13 10.02 -13.40
C THR A 234 -24.07 8.81 -13.45
N ALA A 235 -25.08 8.82 -12.60
CA ALA A 235 -26.18 7.85 -12.58
C ALA A 235 -27.48 8.54 -12.17
N GLY A 236 -28.59 7.83 -12.31
CA GLY A 236 -29.92 8.35 -12.01
C GLY A 236 -30.68 8.82 -13.26
N ASP A 237 -31.86 9.40 -13.03
CA ASP A 237 -32.75 9.93 -14.07
C ASP A 237 -32.87 11.45 -13.90
N PHE A 238 -32.26 12.20 -14.82
CA PHE A 238 -32.14 13.64 -14.75
C PHE A 238 -31.95 14.30 -16.13
N GLU A 239 -32.33 15.54 -16.23
CA GLU A 239 -32.08 16.45 -17.37
C GLU A 239 -31.25 17.66 -16.93
N GLY A 240 -30.38 18.19 -17.80
CA GLY A 240 -29.46 19.28 -17.46
C GLY A 240 -28.22 18.76 -16.68
N GLY A 241 -27.61 19.63 -15.89
CA GLY A 241 -26.47 19.28 -15.02
C GLY A 241 -25.16 19.03 -15.75
N GLU A 242 -25.00 19.64 -16.93
CA GLU A 242 -23.75 19.57 -17.70
C GLU A 242 -22.58 19.99 -16.83
N PHE A 243 -21.45 19.31 -17.02
CA PHE A 243 -20.22 19.69 -16.36
C PHE A 243 -19.53 20.82 -17.11
N CYS A 244 -19.27 21.93 -16.43
CA CYS A 244 -18.73 23.13 -17.05
C CYS A 244 -17.26 23.37 -16.68
N LEU A 245 -16.40 23.59 -17.67
CA LEU A 245 -15.09 24.22 -17.55
C LEU A 245 -15.27 25.73 -17.78
N VAL A 246 -15.37 26.47 -16.68
CA VAL A 246 -15.75 27.89 -16.69
C VAL A 246 -14.74 28.77 -17.39
N ASP A 247 -13.46 28.50 -17.18
CA ASP A 247 -12.34 29.19 -17.82
C ASP A 247 -12.49 29.23 -19.34
N TYR A 248 -13.09 28.19 -19.94
CA TYR A 248 -13.14 27.92 -21.37
C TYR A 248 -14.57 28.01 -21.94
N LYS A 249 -15.56 28.34 -21.10
CA LYS A 249 -17.00 28.41 -21.46
C LYS A 249 -17.50 27.11 -22.13
N VAL A 250 -16.99 25.96 -21.69
CA VAL A 250 -17.31 24.62 -22.22
C VAL A 250 -18.25 23.91 -21.26
N ALA A 251 -19.37 23.40 -21.76
CA ALA A 251 -20.26 22.48 -21.03
C ALA A 251 -20.25 21.09 -21.66
N ILE A 252 -20.08 20.07 -20.88
CA ILE A 252 -20.04 18.67 -21.29
C ILE A 252 -21.32 17.98 -20.80
N ASN A 253 -22.11 17.49 -21.75
CA ASN A 253 -23.38 16.82 -21.51
C ASN A 253 -23.19 15.41 -21.01
N LEU A 254 -22.78 15.28 -19.74
CA LEU A 254 -22.44 14.04 -19.08
C LEU A 254 -23.71 13.34 -18.57
N ARG A 255 -24.05 12.19 -19.16
CA ARG A 255 -25.25 11.38 -18.86
C ARG A 255 -24.87 10.06 -18.20
N PRO A 256 -25.83 9.32 -17.61
CA PRO A 256 -25.58 7.93 -17.17
C PRO A 256 -24.90 7.11 -18.27
N LYS A 257 -23.97 6.27 -17.90
CA LYS A 257 -23.07 5.48 -18.77
C LYS A 257 -21.90 6.23 -19.43
N ASP A 258 -21.87 7.54 -19.37
CA ASP A 258 -20.76 8.33 -19.92
C ASP A 258 -19.58 8.36 -18.94
N LEU A 259 -18.39 8.59 -19.49
CA LEU A 259 -17.13 8.72 -18.74
C LEU A 259 -16.44 10.03 -19.12
N LEU A 260 -16.08 10.82 -18.14
CA LEU A 260 -15.34 12.06 -18.33
C LEU A 260 -14.04 12.04 -17.53
N PHE A 261 -12.91 12.13 -18.22
CA PHE A 261 -11.63 12.52 -17.65
C PHE A 261 -11.48 14.03 -17.80
N VAL A 262 -11.13 14.76 -16.74
CA VAL A 262 -11.11 16.22 -16.79
C VAL A 262 -10.07 16.81 -15.82
N ASN A 263 -9.44 17.90 -16.25
CA ASN A 263 -8.53 18.68 -15.42
C ASN A 263 -9.31 19.51 -14.39
N VAL A 264 -9.53 18.94 -13.21
CA VAL A 264 -10.26 19.57 -12.09
C VAL A 264 -9.48 20.68 -11.38
N HIS A 265 -8.25 20.95 -11.81
CA HIS A 265 -7.46 22.12 -11.36
C HIS A 265 -7.85 23.41 -12.10
N LYS A 266 -8.71 23.31 -13.10
CA LYS A 266 -9.38 24.45 -13.75
C LYS A 266 -10.70 24.75 -13.03
N HIS A 267 -11.18 25.98 -13.15
CA HIS A 267 -12.46 26.36 -12.56
C HIS A 267 -13.60 25.61 -13.22
N HIS A 268 -14.41 24.94 -12.41
CA HIS A 268 -15.49 24.11 -12.90
C HIS A 268 -16.75 24.21 -12.02
N ALA A 269 -17.89 23.87 -12.62
CA ALA A 269 -19.19 23.92 -12.00
C ALA A 269 -20.18 22.98 -12.72
N ASN A 270 -21.45 22.95 -12.29
CA ASN A 270 -22.53 22.29 -13.02
C ASN A 270 -23.65 23.28 -13.37
N LEU A 271 -24.21 23.12 -14.57
CA LEU A 271 -25.47 23.78 -14.94
C LEU A 271 -26.65 23.28 -14.06
N PRO A 272 -27.76 24.00 -14.04
CA PRO A 272 -28.99 23.53 -13.40
C PRO A 272 -29.44 22.18 -13.97
N PHE A 273 -30.09 21.38 -13.14
CA PHE A 273 -30.69 20.11 -13.54
C PHE A 273 -31.99 19.85 -12.80
N GLU A 274 -32.82 18.99 -13.38
CA GLU A 274 -34.05 18.46 -12.80
C GLU A 274 -33.94 16.94 -12.69
N GLY A 275 -34.68 16.32 -11.75
CA GLY A 275 -34.69 14.90 -11.53
C GLY A 275 -33.73 14.43 -10.43
N THR A 276 -33.39 13.14 -10.45
CA THR A 276 -32.46 12.52 -9.49
C THR A 276 -31.10 12.27 -10.13
N ARG A 277 -30.12 13.05 -9.71
CA ARG A 277 -28.75 12.99 -10.24
C ARG A 277 -27.78 12.53 -9.16
N TYR A 278 -27.07 11.45 -9.47
CA TYR A 278 -25.89 11.03 -8.72
C TYR A 278 -24.65 11.36 -9.53
N SER A 279 -23.58 11.83 -8.87
CA SER A 279 -22.27 11.96 -9.50
C SER A 279 -21.19 11.31 -8.65
N MET A 280 -20.27 10.63 -9.32
CA MET A 280 -19.06 10.04 -8.74
C MET A 280 -17.87 10.79 -9.31
N VAL A 281 -17.07 11.38 -8.43
CA VAL A 281 -15.83 12.07 -8.78
C VAL A 281 -14.67 11.28 -8.18
N SER A 282 -13.86 10.70 -9.04
CA SER A 282 -12.75 9.82 -8.65
C SER A 282 -11.41 10.50 -8.87
N TYR A 283 -10.52 10.44 -7.87
CA TYR A 283 -9.27 11.19 -7.87
C TYR A 283 -8.24 10.56 -6.93
N VAL A 284 -7.00 11.02 -7.01
CA VAL A 284 -5.97 10.76 -6.02
C VAL A 284 -5.78 12.01 -5.17
N ARG A 285 -5.79 11.86 -3.86
CA ARG A 285 -5.53 12.97 -2.95
C ARG A 285 -4.03 13.25 -2.85
N GLU A 286 -3.63 14.49 -3.08
CA GLU A 286 -2.23 14.93 -2.96
C GLU A 286 -1.62 14.58 -1.59
N ASN A 287 -2.41 14.65 -0.53
CA ASN A 287 -1.97 14.39 0.83
C ASN A 287 -1.76 12.90 1.17
N ILE A 288 -2.06 11.97 0.26
CA ILE A 288 -1.71 10.54 0.44
C ILE A 288 -0.21 10.37 0.67
N LYS A 289 0.63 11.23 0.12
CA LYS A 289 2.07 11.25 0.44
C LYS A 289 2.40 11.35 1.94
N LYS A 290 1.49 11.88 2.76
CA LYS A 290 1.64 11.97 4.22
C LYS A 290 1.36 10.65 4.93
N CYS A 291 0.74 9.69 4.26
CA CYS A 291 0.44 8.37 4.79
C CYS A 291 1.70 7.52 4.98
N GLY A 292 2.77 7.87 4.29
CA GLY A 292 4.00 7.09 4.22
C GLY A 292 3.95 6.06 3.09
N LEU A 293 5.08 5.41 2.87
CA LEU A 293 5.17 4.31 1.92
C LEU A 293 4.55 3.05 2.50
N LYS A 294 4.08 2.14 1.64
CA LYS A 294 3.54 0.83 2.06
C LYS A 294 4.54 -0.03 2.84
N TYR A 295 5.83 0.23 2.68
CA TYR A 295 6.91 -0.35 3.49
C TYR A 295 7.91 0.72 3.90
N ASP A 296 8.27 0.76 5.18
CA ASP A 296 9.34 1.62 5.69
C ASP A 296 10.68 0.89 5.55
N TYR A 297 11.18 0.85 4.31
CA TYR A 297 12.40 0.15 3.96
C TYR A 297 13.66 0.96 4.25
N ARG A 298 14.79 0.26 4.39
CA ARG A 298 16.14 0.83 4.44
C ARG A 298 17.00 0.19 3.36
N VAL A 299 17.83 0.99 2.69
CA VAL A 299 18.91 0.49 1.83
C VAL A 299 20.17 0.43 2.67
N VAL A 300 20.80 -0.74 2.73
CA VAL A 300 22.00 -0.98 3.55
C VAL A 300 23.17 -1.34 2.66
N ILE A 301 24.27 -0.59 2.78
CA ILE A 301 25.44 -0.70 1.92
C ILE A 301 26.68 -0.91 2.81
N PRO A 302 27.19 -2.14 2.92
CA PRO A 302 28.50 -2.37 3.53
C PRO A 302 29.59 -1.88 2.58
N SER A 303 30.52 -1.05 3.05
CA SER A 303 31.67 -0.57 2.27
C SER A 303 32.96 -0.63 3.06
N TYR A 304 34.07 -0.90 2.38
CA TYR A 304 35.41 -0.92 2.96
C TYR A 304 36.47 -0.51 1.96
N GLY A 305 37.14 0.64 2.22
CA GLY A 305 38.23 1.17 1.41
C GLY A 305 37.81 1.55 -0.02
N ARG A 306 36.53 1.89 -0.25
CA ARG A 306 35.95 2.17 -1.55
C ARG A 306 35.02 3.39 -1.55
N SER A 307 35.34 4.41 -0.76
CA SER A 307 34.49 5.61 -0.64
C SER A 307 34.18 6.22 -2.02
N GLU A 308 35.19 6.43 -2.86
CA GLU A 308 35.00 7.01 -4.20
C GLU A 308 34.16 6.11 -5.13
N VAL A 309 34.43 4.80 -5.13
CA VAL A 309 33.66 3.82 -5.92
C VAL A 309 32.19 3.81 -5.51
N LEU A 310 31.91 3.85 -4.20
CA LEU A 310 30.57 3.94 -3.65
C LEU A 310 29.81 5.15 -4.21
N GLY A 311 30.43 6.34 -4.19
CA GLY A 311 29.82 7.57 -4.69
C GLY A 311 29.53 7.53 -6.18
N GLN A 312 30.52 7.13 -6.97
CA GLN A 312 30.43 7.10 -8.43
C GLN A 312 29.49 6.01 -8.97
N ARG A 313 29.23 4.95 -8.21
CA ARG A 313 28.45 3.79 -8.66
C ARG A 313 27.15 3.63 -7.88
N THR A 314 27.19 3.04 -6.70
CA THR A 314 25.97 2.62 -5.98
C THR A 314 25.12 3.80 -5.55
N LEU A 315 25.72 4.88 -5.01
CA LEU A 315 24.94 6.07 -4.65
C LEU A 315 24.38 6.78 -5.88
N ALA A 316 25.19 6.94 -6.93
CA ALA A 316 24.73 7.53 -8.20
C ALA A 316 23.63 6.69 -8.86
N MET A 317 23.73 5.35 -8.78
CA MET A 317 22.67 4.44 -9.23
C MET A 317 21.36 4.63 -8.46
N LEU A 318 21.43 4.66 -7.14
CA LEU A 318 20.25 4.81 -6.27
C LEU A 318 19.59 6.19 -6.45
N GLU A 319 20.38 7.24 -6.61
CA GLU A 319 19.90 8.60 -6.86
C GLU A 319 19.18 8.71 -8.22
N ARG A 320 19.74 8.12 -9.29
CA ARG A 320 19.07 8.03 -10.60
C ARG A 320 17.76 7.24 -10.53
N GLY A 321 17.71 6.20 -9.69
CA GLY A 321 16.52 5.39 -9.44
C GLY A 321 15.50 6.02 -8.49
N GLY A 322 15.71 7.27 -8.05
CA GLY A 322 14.78 8.03 -7.21
C GLY A 322 14.72 7.59 -5.74
N VAL A 323 15.74 6.88 -5.25
CA VAL A 323 15.78 6.44 -3.83
C VAL A 323 16.19 7.62 -2.93
N PRO A 324 15.39 7.98 -1.93
CA PRO A 324 15.71 9.09 -1.01
C PRO A 324 16.99 8.81 -0.21
N LYS A 325 17.85 9.84 -0.09
CA LYS A 325 19.15 9.74 0.60
C LYS A 325 19.01 9.34 2.07
N ASP A 326 18.00 9.86 2.75
CA ASP A 326 17.71 9.57 4.16
C ASP A 326 17.28 8.11 4.42
N ARG A 327 16.97 7.34 3.36
CA ARG A 327 16.71 5.90 3.43
C ARG A 327 17.94 5.02 3.24
N ILE A 328 19.10 5.61 2.96
CA ILE A 328 20.34 4.90 2.65
C ILE A 328 21.29 4.95 3.85
N ASP A 329 21.68 3.78 4.34
CA ASP A 329 22.61 3.56 5.45
C ASP A 329 23.91 2.96 4.92
N ILE A 330 25.00 3.72 4.98
CA ILE A 330 26.35 3.32 4.56
C ILE A 330 27.08 2.78 5.77
N TRP A 331 27.41 1.50 5.76
CA TRP A 331 28.04 0.81 6.89
C TRP A 331 29.53 0.63 6.67
N ILE A 332 30.34 1.24 7.53
CA ILE A 332 31.80 1.28 7.43
C ILE A 332 32.46 0.86 8.76
N VAL A 333 33.72 0.55 8.73
CA VAL A 333 34.52 0.39 9.96
C VAL A 333 34.93 1.76 10.49
N LYS A 334 35.07 1.87 11.80
CA LYS A 334 35.38 3.12 12.51
C LYS A 334 36.59 3.85 11.97
N GLU A 335 37.64 3.11 11.63
CA GLU A 335 38.92 3.61 11.13
C GLU A 335 38.81 4.35 9.78
N GLN A 336 37.70 4.16 9.06
CA GLN A 336 37.45 4.78 7.76
C GLN A 336 36.42 5.90 7.82
N LEU A 337 35.94 6.30 8.97
CA LEU A 337 34.87 7.27 9.13
C LEU A 337 35.20 8.59 8.36
N ASN A 338 36.42 9.08 8.45
CA ASN A 338 36.83 10.32 7.79
C ASN A 338 36.68 10.25 6.25
N ASP A 339 36.92 9.10 5.62
CA ASP A 339 36.83 8.92 4.18
C ASP A 339 35.36 8.98 3.67
N TYR A 340 34.40 8.83 4.58
CA TYR A 340 32.96 8.78 4.26
C TYR A 340 32.14 9.97 4.82
N LEU A 341 32.73 10.87 5.62
CA LEU A 341 32.04 12.03 6.20
C LEU A 341 31.34 12.89 5.14
N GLN A 342 31.89 13.00 3.94
CA GLN A 342 31.27 13.73 2.84
C GLN A 342 29.84 13.26 2.55
N TYR A 343 29.54 11.97 2.70
CA TYR A 343 28.22 11.41 2.43
C TYR A 343 27.20 11.77 3.51
N GLU A 344 27.63 11.91 4.76
CA GLU A 344 26.78 12.41 5.84
C GLU A 344 26.37 13.87 5.57
N LEU A 345 27.30 14.72 5.13
CA LEU A 345 27.02 16.10 4.71
C LEU A 345 26.07 16.16 3.49
N MET A 346 26.06 15.14 2.63
CA MET A 346 25.16 15.02 1.49
C MET A 346 23.76 14.49 1.88
N GLY A 347 23.51 14.15 3.15
CA GLY A 347 22.22 13.68 3.66
C GLY A 347 22.04 12.16 3.69
N TYR A 348 23.12 11.39 3.50
CA TYR A 348 23.12 9.94 3.75
C TYR A 348 23.38 9.66 5.23
N ARG A 349 23.05 8.45 5.68
CA ARG A 349 23.40 8.01 7.03
C ARG A 349 24.68 7.15 6.98
N VAL A 350 25.73 7.62 7.63
CA VAL A 350 26.98 6.86 7.78
C VAL A 350 26.96 6.16 9.13
N MET A 351 27.11 4.84 9.12
CA MET A 351 26.93 3.96 10.27
C MET A 351 28.22 3.21 10.56
N GLU A 352 28.58 3.17 11.85
CA GLU A 352 29.73 2.37 12.31
C GLU A 352 29.36 0.88 12.37
N GLY A 353 30.18 0.05 11.75
CA GLY A 353 30.04 -1.39 11.70
C GLY A 353 31.32 -2.12 12.05
N VAL A 354 31.50 -3.34 11.54
CA VAL A 354 32.62 -4.22 11.89
C VAL A 354 33.38 -4.70 10.67
N LEU A 355 34.64 -5.07 10.85
CA LEU A 355 35.50 -5.54 9.79
C LEU A 355 35.11 -6.95 9.29
N GLY A 356 35.08 -7.13 7.97
CA GLY A 356 34.79 -8.37 7.29
C GLY A 356 33.34 -8.52 6.85
N ILE A 357 33.11 -8.77 5.55
CA ILE A 357 31.79 -8.71 4.92
C ILE A 357 30.73 -9.57 5.61
N ASN A 358 31.09 -10.77 6.09
CA ASN A 358 30.13 -11.64 6.77
C ASN A 358 29.70 -11.11 8.11
N LYS A 359 30.68 -10.67 8.91
CA LYS A 359 30.45 -10.08 10.23
C LYS A 359 29.69 -8.77 10.07
N GLN A 360 30.04 -7.97 9.07
CA GLN A 360 29.38 -6.72 8.76
C GLN A 360 27.90 -6.92 8.43
N ARG A 361 27.57 -7.86 7.54
CA ARG A 361 26.17 -8.18 7.18
C ARG A 361 25.39 -8.76 8.36
N GLU A 362 26.00 -9.61 9.18
CA GLU A 362 25.39 -10.10 10.43
C GLU A 362 25.17 -8.94 11.43
N PHE A 363 26.15 -8.05 11.57
CA PHE A 363 26.06 -6.87 12.45
C PHE A 363 24.93 -5.93 12.00
N ILE A 364 24.85 -5.63 10.71
CA ILE A 364 23.76 -4.84 10.11
C ILE A 364 22.39 -5.48 10.40
N SER A 365 22.25 -6.77 10.18
CA SER A 365 21.02 -7.50 10.45
C SER A 365 20.63 -7.44 11.94
N ASN A 366 21.60 -7.54 12.83
CA ASN A 366 21.37 -7.47 14.29
C ASN A 366 20.96 -6.05 14.75
N TYR A 367 21.40 -5.01 14.05
CA TYR A 367 21.04 -3.63 14.35
C TYR A 367 19.55 -3.36 14.07
N TYR A 368 19.01 -3.87 12.97
CA TYR A 368 17.59 -3.69 12.63
C TYR A 368 16.70 -4.71 13.35
N ASN A 369 15.46 -4.32 13.58
CA ASN A 369 14.46 -5.24 14.13
C ASN A 369 14.17 -6.40 13.15
N GLU A 370 13.72 -7.53 13.72
CA GLU A 370 13.14 -8.58 12.89
C GLU A 370 12.03 -7.99 12.00
N ASN A 371 11.94 -8.45 10.76
CA ASN A 371 10.95 -8.01 9.76
C ASN A 371 11.14 -6.64 9.17
N THR A 372 12.15 -5.88 9.55
CA THR A 372 12.46 -4.64 8.85
C THR A 372 12.71 -4.93 7.39
N PRO A 373 12.04 -4.23 6.45
CA PRO A 373 12.31 -4.37 5.03
C PRO A 373 13.69 -3.78 4.69
N LEU A 374 14.63 -4.62 4.26
CA LEU A 374 16.01 -4.22 3.93
C LEU A 374 16.30 -4.49 2.45
N VAL A 375 16.84 -3.48 1.78
CA VAL A 375 17.44 -3.58 0.45
C VAL A 375 18.95 -3.60 0.63
N TRP A 376 19.60 -4.69 0.30
CA TRP A 376 21.03 -4.87 0.40
C TRP A 376 21.70 -4.54 -0.93
N CYS A 377 22.66 -3.66 -0.93
CA CYS A 377 23.48 -3.32 -2.08
C CYS A 377 24.97 -3.40 -1.71
N ASP A 378 25.80 -3.91 -2.60
CA ASP A 378 27.24 -3.73 -2.50
C ASP A 378 27.64 -2.31 -2.98
N ASP A 379 28.85 -1.86 -2.67
CA ASP A 379 29.32 -0.50 -2.95
C ASP A 379 29.71 -0.25 -4.43
N ASP A 380 29.68 -1.27 -5.28
CA ASP A 380 30.10 -1.24 -6.68
C ASP A 380 28.96 -1.51 -7.68
N CYS A 381 27.71 -1.38 -7.26
CA CYS A 381 26.54 -1.56 -8.11
C CYS A 381 26.35 -0.37 -9.07
N GLU A 382 26.10 -0.65 -10.35
CA GLU A 382 25.99 0.37 -11.40
C GLU A 382 24.56 0.60 -11.91
N GLY A 383 23.64 -0.36 -11.76
CA GLY A 383 22.26 -0.23 -12.22
C GLY A 383 21.45 -1.49 -12.12
N LEU A 384 20.14 -1.37 -11.98
CA LEU A 384 19.16 -2.45 -12.10
C LEU A 384 18.57 -2.41 -13.52
N PHE A 385 18.69 -3.53 -14.23
CA PHE A 385 18.27 -3.62 -15.63
C PHE A 385 17.23 -4.70 -15.81
N GLU A 386 16.20 -4.41 -16.58
CA GLU A 386 15.16 -5.36 -16.97
C GLU A 386 15.32 -5.83 -18.42
N LYS A 387 14.76 -7.02 -18.68
CA LYS A 387 14.62 -7.57 -20.03
C LYS A 387 13.31 -7.07 -20.66
N ILE A 388 13.41 -6.32 -21.74
CA ILE A 388 12.25 -5.82 -22.49
C ILE A 388 12.29 -6.29 -23.95
N LEU A 389 11.15 -6.25 -24.61
CA LEU A 389 11.03 -6.54 -26.06
C LEU A 389 10.78 -5.22 -26.78
N ILE A 390 11.70 -4.83 -27.66
CA ILE A 390 11.59 -3.66 -28.55
C ILE A 390 11.89 -4.13 -29.96
N ASP A 391 11.01 -3.83 -30.93
CA ASP A 391 11.15 -4.20 -32.34
C ASP A 391 11.45 -5.70 -32.54
N ASN A 392 10.74 -6.57 -31.83
CA ASN A 392 10.91 -8.01 -31.79
C ASN A 392 12.32 -8.50 -31.35
N LYS A 393 13.13 -7.62 -30.72
CA LYS A 393 14.42 -7.98 -30.14
C LYS A 393 14.45 -7.72 -28.65
N TYR A 394 15.02 -8.65 -27.91
CA TYR A 394 15.23 -8.45 -26.48
C TYR A 394 16.38 -7.47 -26.25
N LYS A 395 16.11 -6.42 -25.44
CA LYS A 395 17.07 -5.41 -25.02
C LYS A 395 17.11 -5.29 -23.50
N HIS A 396 18.20 -4.74 -22.98
CA HIS A 396 18.30 -4.32 -21.59
C HIS A 396 17.81 -2.88 -21.48
N ARG A 397 16.99 -2.61 -20.48
CA ARG A 397 16.60 -1.24 -20.09
C ARG A 397 16.85 -1.07 -18.59
N GLU A 398 17.47 0.04 -18.21
CA GLU A 398 17.60 0.38 -16.79
C GLU A 398 16.21 0.70 -16.22
N LEU A 399 15.93 0.24 -15.00
CA LEU A 399 14.70 0.57 -14.30
C LEU A 399 14.68 2.07 -14.00
N VAL A 400 13.54 2.70 -14.14
CA VAL A 400 13.38 4.16 -13.93
C VAL A 400 13.10 4.49 -12.47
N ASP A 401 12.31 3.68 -11.77
CA ASP A 401 11.87 3.91 -10.40
C ASP A 401 12.24 2.69 -9.52
N TYR A 402 13.37 2.81 -8.83
CA TYR A 402 13.85 1.74 -7.95
C TYR A 402 13.02 1.64 -6.67
N GLU A 403 12.53 2.77 -6.15
CA GLU A 403 11.69 2.76 -4.96
C GLU A 403 10.42 1.93 -5.21
N LEU A 404 9.74 2.18 -6.32
CA LEU A 404 8.58 1.38 -6.71
C LEU A 404 8.92 -0.10 -6.92
N PHE A 405 10.07 -0.40 -7.54
CA PHE A 405 10.54 -1.77 -7.69
C PHE A 405 10.77 -2.46 -6.33
N PHE A 406 11.35 -1.75 -5.35
CA PHE A 406 11.56 -2.28 -4.00
C PHE A 406 10.22 -2.55 -3.30
N LEU A 407 9.30 -1.58 -3.32
CA LEU A 407 7.98 -1.72 -2.69
C LEU A 407 7.18 -2.88 -3.29
N ASN A 408 7.16 -3.01 -4.62
CA ASN A 408 6.49 -4.13 -5.29
C ASN A 408 7.17 -5.49 -5.04
N SER A 409 8.46 -5.49 -4.80
CA SER A 409 9.20 -6.69 -4.41
C SER A 409 8.86 -7.11 -2.98
N PHE A 410 8.71 -6.16 -2.06
CA PHE A 410 8.23 -6.44 -0.70
C PHE A 410 6.78 -6.92 -0.68
N ASP A 411 5.89 -6.44 -1.56
CA ASP A 411 4.56 -7.02 -1.72
C ASP A 411 4.65 -8.51 -2.10
N LYS A 412 5.49 -8.84 -3.08
CA LYS A 412 5.68 -10.26 -3.49
C LYS A 412 6.23 -11.14 -2.37
N LEU A 413 7.18 -10.61 -1.58
CA LEU A 413 7.69 -11.29 -0.40
C LEU A 413 6.60 -11.51 0.65
N TRP A 414 5.81 -10.47 0.91
CA TRP A 414 4.70 -10.55 1.85
C TRP A 414 3.67 -11.60 1.42
N ASP A 415 3.21 -11.52 0.17
CA ASP A 415 2.21 -12.43 -0.39
C ASP A 415 2.68 -13.90 -0.40
N SER A 416 3.99 -14.12 -0.62
CA SER A 416 4.56 -15.48 -0.65
C SER A 416 4.85 -16.05 0.73
N GLY A 417 4.93 -15.21 1.77
CA GLY A 417 5.40 -15.58 3.12
C GLY A 417 6.90 -15.90 3.20
N TYR A 418 7.69 -15.56 2.17
CA TYR A 418 9.14 -15.71 2.17
C TYR A 418 9.82 -14.40 2.58
N ASN A 419 11.05 -14.49 3.07
CA ASN A 419 11.79 -13.34 3.58
C ASN A 419 13.00 -12.95 2.72
N LEU A 420 13.27 -13.64 1.61
CA LEU A 420 14.36 -13.32 0.70
C LEU A 420 13.89 -13.25 -0.75
N MET A 421 14.18 -12.14 -1.40
CA MET A 421 14.04 -11.95 -2.84
C MET A 421 15.33 -11.42 -3.44
N GLY A 422 15.76 -12.02 -4.54
CA GLY A 422 16.87 -11.53 -5.34
C GLY A 422 16.51 -11.31 -6.79
N VAL A 423 17.51 -10.86 -7.55
CA VAL A 423 17.43 -10.66 -8.99
C VAL A 423 18.24 -11.72 -9.73
N TYR A 424 18.15 -11.76 -11.05
CA TYR A 424 18.92 -12.66 -11.88
C TYR A 424 20.42 -12.35 -11.75
N PRO A 425 21.29 -13.36 -11.48
CA PRO A 425 22.68 -13.11 -11.08
C PRO A 425 23.63 -12.75 -12.23
N LEU A 426 23.21 -12.85 -13.49
CA LEU A 426 24.08 -12.72 -14.65
C LEU A 426 23.52 -11.74 -15.69
N ARG A 427 24.42 -11.01 -16.37
CA ARG A 427 24.07 -10.13 -17.48
C ARG A 427 23.88 -10.92 -18.81
N ASN A 428 22.97 -11.90 -18.81
CA ASN A 428 22.73 -12.69 -20.02
C ASN A 428 21.24 -12.68 -20.38
N ILE A 429 20.86 -11.79 -21.31
CA ILE A 429 19.47 -11.57 -21.73
C ILE A 429 18.81 -12.82 -22.34
N GLY A 430 19.59 -13.68 -22.99
CA GLY A 430 19.07 -14.89 -23.60
C GLY A 430 18.53 -15.90 -22.57
N TRP A 431 19.07 -15.87 -21.36
CA TRP A 431 18.69 -16.80 -20.29
C TRP A 431 17.70 -16.17 -19.29
N MET A 432 17.53 -14.86 -19.31
CA MET A 432 16.57 -14.15 -18.48
C MET A 432 15.14 -14.46 -18.94
N LYS A 433 14.20 -14.55 -18.01
CA LYS A 433 12.77 -14.80 -18.24
C LYS A 433 11.93 -13.82 -17.45
N ASN A 434 10.88 -13.26 -18.03
CA ASN A 434 9.99 -12.33 -17.35
C ASN A 434 9.04 -13.09 -16.39
N ARG A 435 9.61 -13.59 -15.30
CA ARG A 435 8.87 -14.30 -14.24
C ARG A 435 9.60 -14.26 -12.91
N ILE A 436 8.87 -14.51 -11.84
CA ILE A 436 9.41 -14.75 -10.50
C ILE A 436 9.36 -16.24 -10.20
N THR A 437 10.41 -16.80 -9.62
CA THR A 437 10.52 -18.21 -9.23
C THR A 437 10.62 -18.34 -7.72
N THR A 438 10.12 -19.45 -7.15
CA THR A 438 9.99 -19.68 -5.69
C THR A 438 10.90 -20.81 -5.15
N GLY A 439 11.47 -21.65 -6.01
CA GLY A 439 12.36 -22.74 -5.58
C GLY A 439 13.76 -22.26 -5.21
N LEU A 440 14.60 -23.21 -4.72
CA LEU A 440 16.00 -22.93 -4.40
C LEU A 440 16.74 -22.42 -5.64
N LYS A 441 17.05 -21.16 -5.64
CA LYS A 441 17.83 -20.45 -6.66
C LYS A 441 18.89 -19.61 -5.97
N PHE A 442 20.08 -19.59 -6.54
CA PHE A 442 21.15 -18.73 -6.04
C PHE A 442 20.73 -17.26 -6.08
N ILE A 443 20.88 -16.58 -4.97
CA ILE A 443 20.69 -15.14 -4.81
C ILE A 443 22.04 -14.49 -4.63
N ILE A 444 22.37 -13.56 -5.51
CA ILE A 444 23.65 -12.85 -5.49
C ILE A 444 23.72 -11.89 -4.31
N GLY A 445 24.87 -11.85 -3.64
CA GLY A 445 25.10 -10.99 -2.48
C GLY A 445 25.10 -9.48 -2.81
N ALA A 446 25.45 -9.13 -4.07
CA ALA A 446 25.55 -7.74 -4.49
C ALA A 446 24.23 -6.96 -4.46
N PHE A 447 23.09 -7.65 -4.66
CA PHE A 447 21.77 -7.04 -4.55
C PHE A 447 20.71 -8.05 -4.15
N ARG A 448 20.00 -7.75 -3.08
CA ARG A 448 18.87 -8.56 -2.58
C ARG A 448 17.96 -7.74 -1.69
N MET A 449 16.74 -8.21 -1.51
CA MET A 449 15.74 -7.64 -0.61
C MET A 449 15.30 -8.69 0.41
N THR A 450 15.17 -8.27 1.67
CA THR A 450 14.77 -9.17 2.76
C THR A 450 13.78 -8.51 3.69
N PHE A 451 12.82 -9.29 4.21
CA PHE A 451 12.35 -9.00 5.55
C PHE A 451 13.43 -9.53 6.52
N ASN A 452 14.03 -8.65 7.29
CA ASN A 452 15.19 -8.95 8.12
C ASN A 452 14.95 -10.20 8.99
N THR A 453 15.78 -11.23 8.82
CA THR A 453 15.69 -12.47 9.58
C THR A 453 17.09 -12.80 10.11
N LYS A 454 17.37 -12.33 11.34
CA LYS A 454 18.71 -12.34 11.95
C LYS A 454 19.40 -13.70 11.87
N LYS A 455 18.67 -14.77 12.18
CA LYS A 455 19.24 -16.13 12.13
C LYS A 455 19.69 -16.58 10.74
N CYS A 456 19.10 -16.01 9.66
CA CYS A 456 19.46 -16.37 8.30
C CYS A 456 20.69 -15.63 7.78
N GLU A 457 21.02 -14.48 8.37
CA GLU A 457 22.21 -13.70 8.01
C GLU A 457 23.50 -14.24 8.65
N LYS A 458 23.37 -15.07 9.67
CA LYS A 458 24.52 -15.65 10.38
C LYS A 458 25.23 -16.71 9.55
N THR A 459 26.56 -16.58 9.40
CA THR A 459 27.41 -17.55 8.69
C THR A 459 28.83 -17.51 9.21
N ASP A 460 29.47 -18.70 9.28
CA ASP A 460 30.89 -18.89 9.66
C ASP A 460 31.84 -18.90 8.44
N PHE A 461 31.32 -18.59 7.23
CA PHE A 461 32.12 -18.65 6.01
C PHE A 461 32.64 -17.27 5.61
N PRO A 462 33.94 -17.09 5.45
CA PRO A 462 34.54 -15.78 5.16
C PRO A 462 34.25 -15.26 3.75
N PHE A 463 33.92 -16.14 2.81
CA PHE A 463 33.45 -15.82 1.45
C PHE A 463 32.55 -16.92 0.89
N CYS A 464 31.88 -16.71 -0.25
CA CYS A 464 30.74 -17.51 -0.73
C CYS A 464 29.55 -17.50 0.26
N GLU A 465 29.46 -16.50 1.09
CA GLU A 465 28.43 -16.33 2.11
C GLU A 465 27.03 -16.17 1.52
N ASP A 466 26.92 -15.68 0.29
CA ASP A 466 25.68 -15.57 -0.48
C ASP A 466 25.01 -16.93 -0.73
N PHE A 467 25.79 -18.01 -0.96
CA PHE A 467 25.24 -19.36 -1.02
C PHE A 467 24.65 -19.82 0.32
N PHE A 468 25.33 -19.48 1.44
CA PHE A 468 24.85 -19.83 2.76
C PHE A 468 23.58 -19.09 3.11
N ARG A 469 23.55 -17.78 2.91
CA ARG A 469 22.36 -16.96 3.15
C ARG A 469 21.20 -17.43 2.29
N THR A 470 21.43 -17.66 1.00
CA THR A 470 20.42 -18.22 0.11
C THR A 470 19.83 -19.51 0.69
N LEU A 471 20.67 -20.40 1.16
CA LEU A 471 20.23 -21.69 1.70
C LEU A 471 19.58 -21.55 3.08
N ASN A 472 20.10 -20.68 3.94
CA ASN A 472 19.51 -20.41 5.25
C ASN A 472 18.07 -19.90 5.14
N TYR A 473 17.84 -18.91 4.25
CA TYR A 473 16.48 -18.42 3.99
C TYR A 473 15.59 -19.50 3.38
N PHE A 474 16.11 -20.28 2.40
CA PHE A 474 15.33 -21.36 1.79
C PHE A 474 14.93 -22.43 2.82
N LYS A 475 15.84 -22.82 3.71
CA LYS A 475 15.55 -23.80 4.78
C LYS A 475 14.58 -23.23 5.82
N ASN A 476 14.69 -21.92 6.11
CA ASN A 476 13.83 -21.27 7.10
C ASN A 476 12.40 -21.11 6.62
N ASP A 477 12.22 -20.70 5.36
CA ASP A 477 10.93 -20.28 4.81
C ASP A 477 10.27 -21.37 3.93
N GLY A 478 11.03 -22.40 3.53
CA GLY A 478 10.57 -23.40 2.57
C GLY A 478 10.63 -22.92 1.12
N GLY A 479 11.07 -21.71 0.87
CA GLY A 479 11.18 -21.10 -0.45
C GLY A 479 11.89 -19.75 -0.39
N LEU A 480 12.09 -19.15 -1.56
CA LEU A 480 12.60 -17.79 -1.74
C LEU A 480 12.13 -17.26 -3.08
N LEU A 481 12.18 -15.97 -3.31
CA LEU A 481 11.83 -15.36 -4.58
C LEU A 481 13.09 -14.98 -5.37
N ARG A 482 13.06 -15.24 -6.69
CA ARG A 482 14.03 -14.65 -7.61
C ARG A 482 13.32 -14.07 -8.83
N ASN A 483 13.51 -12.77 -9.05
CA ASN A 483 13.06 -12.11 -10.27
C ASN A 483 14.03 -12.47 -11.40
N GLU A 484 13.59 -13.29 -12.35
CA GLU A 484 14.37 -13.76 -13.49
C GLU A 484 14.42 -12.72 -14.63
N GLY A 485 13.61 -11.66 -14.56
CA GLY A 485 13.52 -10.59 -15.57
C GLY A 485 14.35 -9.35 -15.27
N VAL A 486 14.92 -9.25 -14.06
CA VAL A 486 15.76 -8.11 -13.63
C VAL A 486 17.12 -8.62 -13.17
N TYR A 487 18.21 -7.90 -13.51
CA TYR A 487 19.54 -8.17 -12.99
C TYR A 487 20.21 -6.91 -12.47
N ILE A 488 21.21 -7.09 -11.57
CA ILE A 488 22.08 -6.02 -11.09
C ILE A 488 23.37 -5.99 -11.92
N LYS A 489 23.70 -4.82 -12.46
CA LYS A 489 25.01 -4.59 -13.08
C LYS A 489 26.01 -4.21 -12.00
N HIS A 490 27.03 -5.01 -11.81
CA HIS A 490 28.15 -4.75 -10.90
C HIS A 490 29.41 -5.38 -11.47
N ASN A 491 30.57 -5.00 -10.95
CA ASN A 491 31.86 -5.51 -11.43
C ASN A 491 32.38 -6.60 -10.51
N PHE A 492 32.45 -7.82 -11.04
CA PHE A 492 33.05 -8.94 -10.34
C PHE A 492 34.59 -8.79 -10.30
N TRP A 493 35.17 -8.74 -9.10
CA TRP A 493 36.60 -9.01 -8.88
C TRP A 493 37.61 -8.07 -9.54
N THR A 494 37.19 -6.90 -10.04
CA THR A 494 38.09 -6.03 -10.85
C THR A 494 38.52 -4.76 -10.14
N LEU A 495 38.04 -4.52 -8.91
CA LEU A 495 38.29 -3.28 -8.18
C LEU A 495 39.18 -3.52 -6.98
N ASP A 496 40.15 -2.62 -6.75
CA ASP A 496 40.95 -2.58 -5.55
C ASP A 496 40.10 -2.30 -4.30
N GLY A 497 40.47 -2.90 -3.15
CA GLY A 497 39.71 -2.72 -1.91
C GLY A 497 38.74 -3.87 -1.62
N GLY A 498 37.88 -3.68 -0.61
CA GLY A 498 36.88 -4.67 -0.20
C GLY A 498 37.47 -5.93 0.41
N ILE A 499 36.82 -7.08 0.17
CA ILE A 499 37.17 -8.37 0.81
C ILE A 499 38.60 -8.84 0.45
N ASP A 500 39.10 -8.52 -0.73
CA ASP A 500 40.35 -9.00 -1.22
C ASP A 500 41.56 -8.48 -0.42
N LYS A 501 41.42 -7.34 0.26
CA LYS A 501 42.41 -6.81 1.20
C LYS A 501 42.45 -7.57 2.55
N ILE A 502 41.37 -8.28 2.88
CA ILE A 502 41.18 -8.87 4.21
C ILE A 502 41.34 -10.38 4.18
N THR A 503 41.04 -11.05 3.07
CA THR A 503 40.93 -12.50 3.00
C THR A 503 41.76 -13.05 1.83
N LEU A 504 42.73 -13.94 2.14
CA LEU A 504 43.51 -14.66 1.11
C LEU A 504 42.58 -15.57 0.29
N ARG A 505 42.15 -15.13 -0.87
CA ARG A 505 41.32 -15.92 -1.80
C ARG A 505 42.18 -16.73 -2.77
N THR A 506 42.77 -17.81 -2.30
CA THR A 506 43.47 -18.74 -3.19
C THR A 506 42.48 -19.78 -3.75
N LYS A 507 42.87 -20.45 -4.87
CA LYS A 507 42.13 -21.59 -5.41
C LYS A 507 41.95 -22.69 -4.36
N GLU A 508 42.98 -22.88 -3.50
CA GLU A 508 42.95 -23.88 -2.44
C GLU A 508 41.99 -23.55 -1.31
N THR A 509 42.02 -22.28 -0.80
CA THR A 509 41.07 -21.83 0.24
C THR A 509 39.65 -21.90 -0.26
N LYS A 510 39.41 -21.53 -1.53
CA LYS A 510 38.08 -21.67 -2.15
C LYS A 510 37.64 -23.13 -2.23
N ARG A 511 38.56 -24.05 -2.62
CA ARG A 511 38.25 -25.48 -2.70
C ARG A 511 37.86 -26.06 -1.34
N LYS A 512 38.60 -25.70 -0.28
CA LYS A 512 38.32 -26.13 1.11
C LYS A 512 36.91 -25.66 1.54
N LEU A 513 36.55 -24.41 1.24
CA LEU A 513 35.22 -23.89 1.59
C LEU A 513 34.08 -24.54 0.79
N VAL A 514 34.29 -24.76 -0.52
CA VAL A 514 33.32 -25.47 -1.36
C VAL A 514 33.07 -26.88 -0.87
N ASN A 515 34.14 -27.61 -0.52
CA ASN A 515 34.04 -28.97 0.06
C ASN A 515 33.21 -28.91 1.36
N LYS A 516 33.60 -28.04 2.32
CA LYS A 516 32.90 -27.86 3.59
C LYS A 516 31.42 -27.50 3.41
N PHE A 517 31.09 -26.66 2.41
CA PHE A 517 29.70 -26.31 2.10
C PHE A 517 28.90 -27.51 1.61
N VAL A 518 29.44 -28.25 0.64
CA VAL A 518 28.77 -29.39 0.02
C VAL A 518 28.64 -30.55 1.01
N GLU A 519 29.63 -30.80 1.84
CA GLU A 519 29.60 -31.80 2.92
C GLU A 519 28.49 -31.50 3.95
N ARG A 520 28.32 -30.21 4.31
CA ARG A 520 27.24 -29.77 5.22
C ARG A 520 25.86 -29.78 4.59
N ASN A 521 25.76 -29.70 3.26
CA ASN A 521 24.51 -29.51 2.54
C ASN A 521 24.38 -30.37 1.28
N PRO A 522 24.60 -31.71 1.38
CA PRO A 522 24.63 -32.60 0.22
C PRO A 522 23.27 -32.67 -0.51
N GLU A 523 22.18 -32.47 0.20
CA GLU A 523 20.83 -32.49 -0.38
C GLU A 523 20.59 -31.30 -1.32
N TYR A 524 21.19 -30.12 -1.01
CA TYR A 524 20.92 -28.85 -1.67
C TYR A 524 22.00 -28.39 -2.64
N SER A 525 23.18 -29.02 -2.60
CA SER A 525 24.33 -28.54 -3.35
C SER A 525 25.19 -29.67 -3.94
N ARG A 526 26.02 -29.30 -4.88
CA ARG A 526 27.10 -30.13 -5.43
C ARG A 526 28.31 -29.27 -5.79
N LYS A 527 29.48 -29.87 -5.75
CA LYS A 527 30.73 -29.31 -6.23
C LYS A 527 30.76 -29.30 -7.76
N VAL A 528 31.30 -28.26 -8.37
CA VAL A 528 31.58 -28.16 -9.81
C VAL A 528 33.00 -27.64 -9.99
N GLU A 529 33.81 -28.33 -10.80
CA GLU A 529 35.10 -27.85 -11.21
C GLU A 529 35.02 -27.20 -12.59
N LYS A 530 35.54 -25.99 -12.69
CA LYS A 530 35.62 -25.25 -13.98
C LYS A 530 36.87 -25.65 -14.75
N LYS A 531 36.91 -25.45 -16.05
CA LYS A 531 38.04 -25.76 -16.92
C LYS A 531 39.37 -25.12 -16.48
N ASN A 532 39.32 -23.98 -15.79
CA ASN A 532 40.48 -23.27 -15.23
C ASN A 532 40.92 -23.77 -13.85
N GLY A 533 40.42 -24.95 -13.39
CA GLY A 533 40.74 -25.53 -12.11
C GLY A 533 40.10 -24.88 -10.89
N VAL A 534 39.21 -23.90 -11.09
CA VAL A 534 38.48 -23.25 -10.00
C VAL A 534 37.32 -24.14 -9.61
N CYS A 535 37.24 -24.45 -8.32
CA CYS A 535 36.11 -25.15 -7.72
C CYS A 535 34.99 -24.19 -7.34
N ASP A 536 33.74 -24.57 -7.59
CA ASP A 536 32.59 -23.73 -7.29
C ASP A 536 31.40 -24.53 -6.73
N ILE A 537 30.47 -23.84 -6.06
CA ILE A 537 29.22 -24.42 -5.55
C ILE A 537 28.16 -24.33 -6.66
N ARG A 538 27.40 -25.40 -6.83
CA ARG A 538 26.18 -25.39 -7.61
C ARG A 538 25.01 -25.87 -6.76
N LEU A 539 24.03 -25.00 -6.54
CA LEU A 539 22.79 -25.39 -5.88
C LEU A 539 21.98 -26.34 -6.77
N LYS A 540 21.38 -27.35 -6.16
CA LYS A 540 20.45 -28.26 -6.81
C LYS A 540 19.11 -27.56 -7.04
N SER A 541 18.36 -27.98 -8.05
CA SER A 541 17.00 -27.47 -8.26
C SER A 541 16.05 -28.14 -7.26
N VAL A 542 15.70 -27.42 -6.21
CA VAL A 542 14.72 -27.86 -5.20
C VAL A 542 13.49 -26.96 -5.32
N LYS A 543 12.30 -27.56 -5.41
CA LYS A 543 11.04 -26.81 -5.40
C LYS A 543 10.79 -26.22 -4.01
N ALA A 544 10.09 -25.09 -3.96
CA ALA A 544 9.55 -24.61 -2.70
C ALA A 544 8.63 -25.70 -2.10
N PHE A 545 8.67 -25.84 -0.80
CA PHE A 545 7.81 -26.78 -0.09
C PHE A 545 6.88 -26.02 0.85
N ASP A 546 5.60 -26.39 0.84
CA ASP A 546 4.65 -25.89 1.83
C ASP A 546 5.04 -26.43 3.19
N ALA A 547 5.48 -25.56 4.06
CA ALA A 547 5.58 -25.88 5.48
C ALA A 547 4.14 -25.91 6.03
N LYS A 548 3.40 -27.00 5.77
CA LYS A 548 2.07 -27.21 6.33
C LYS A 548 2.17 -27.39 7.84
N LYS A 549 2.18 -26.29 8.53
CA LYS A 549 2.09 -26.27 9.99
C LYS A 549 0.71 -25.77 10.34
N GLY A 550 0.05 -26.37 11.24
CA GLY A 550 -1.28 -26.17 11.79
C GLY A 550 -2.07 -24.90 11.47
N THR A 551 -3.34 -24.93 11.77
CA THR A 551 -4.29 -23.82 11.61
C THR A 551 -4.56 -23.21 12.98
N TYR A 552 -4.55 -21.88 13.09
CA TYR A 552 -4.75 -21.17 14.34
C TYR A 552 -5.72 -20.01 14.15
N PHE A 553 -6.52 -19.73 15.18
CA PHE A 553 -7.42 -18.57 15.22
C PHE A 553 -6.94 -17.60 16.30
N LEU A 554 -6.83 -16.34 15.97
CA LEU A 554 -6.46 -15.27 16.88
C LEU A 554 -7.71 -14.43 17.18
N PHE A 555 -8.12 -14.38 18.43
CA PHE A 555 -9.26 -13.56 18.88
C PHE A 555 -8.76 -12.38 19.71
N ALA A 556 -9.26 -11.19 19.40
CA ALA A 556 -9.14 -10.02 20.24
C ALA A 556 -10.51 -9.66 20.80
N CYS A 557 -10.61 -9.55 22.12
CA CYS A 557 -11.86 -9.14 22.80
C CYS A 557 -11.82 -7.66 23.16
N ASP A 558 -12.97 -7.16 23.65
CA ASP A 558 -13.07 -5.84 24.26
C ASP A 558 -11.98 -5.58 25.30
N TRP A 559 -11.56 -4.32 25.41
CA TRP A 559 -10.57 -3.81 26.38
C TRP A 559 -9.11 -4.10 26.06
N ALA A 560 -8.79 -4.35 24.77
CA ALA A 560 -7.42 -4.40 24.34
C ALA A 560 -6.74 -3.05 24.53
N ASP A 561 -5.64 -3.00 25.27
CA ASP A 561 -4.76 -1.85 25.29
C ASP A 561 -3.69 -1.98 24.19
N GLU A 562 -2.94 -0.89 24.00
CA GLU A 562 -1.95 -0.77 22.94
C GLU A 562 -0.84 -1.83 23.04
N ASP A 563 -0.39 -2.12 24.26
CA ASP A 563 0.66 -3.11 24.52
C ASP A 563 0.23 -4.53 24.13
N ASP A 564 -1.02 -4.82 24.29
CA ASP A 564 -1.57 -6.13 24.03
C ASP A 564 -1.80 -6.37 22.54
N ILE A 565 -2.14 -5.33 21.79
CA ILE A 565 -2.24 -5.43 20.33
C ILE A 565 -0.87 -5.51 19.69
N ASP A 566 0.09 -4.74 20.14
CA ASP A 566 1.48 -4.90 19.73
C ASP A 566 1.98 -6.31 19.99
N ARG A 567 1.57 -6.90 21.10
CA ARG A 567 1.90 -8.28 21.46
C ARG A 567 1.20 -9.28 20.53
N MET A 568 -0.05 -9.04 20.21
CA MET A 568 -0.84 -9.84 19.25
C MET A 568 -0.23 -9.80 17.85
N ILE A 569 0.15 -8.61 17.39
CA ILE A 569 0.85 -8.40 16.11
C ILE A 569 2.18 -9.14 16.07
N LYS A 570 2.96 -9.07 17.14
CA LYS A 570 4.22 -9.82 17.25
C LYS A 570 3.99 -11.33 17.18
N ILE A 571 2.96 -11.83 17.85
CA ILE A 571 2.60 -13.26 17.82
C ILE A 571 2.15 -13.65 16.42
N TYR A 572 1.24 -12.90 15.80
CA TYR A 572 0.77 -13.11 14.44
C TYR A 572 1.93 -13.18 13.45
N ASN A 573 2.77 -12.15 13.43
CA ASN A 573 3.90 -12.07 12.53
C ASN A 573 4.91 -13.22 12.76
N ASN A 574 5.15 -13.59 14.02
CA ASN A 574 6.04 -14.68 14.36
C ASN A 574 5.48 -16.05 13.93
N MET A 575 4.19 -16.28 14.12
CA MET A 575 3.51 -17.51 13.71
C MET A 575 3.41 -17.63 12.19
N LYS A 576 3.05 -16.53 11.50
CA LYS A 576 3.01 -16.47 10.04
C LYS A 576 4.38 -16.79 9.43
N LYS A 577 5.46 -16.27 10.01
CA LYS A 577 6.82 -16.60 9.60
C LYS A 577 7.22 -18.05 9.80
N GLN A 578 6.67 -18.69 10.80
CA GLN A 578 6.88 -20.10 11.03
C GLN A 578 6.03 -21.00 10.12
N GLY A 579 5.26 -20.39 9.19
CA GLY A 579 4.44 -21.10 8.21
C GLY A 579 3.10 -21.59 8.76
N PHE A 580 2.63 -20.99 9.86
CA PHE A 580 1.29 -21.29 10.39
C PHE A 580 0.20 -20.52 9.64
N LYS A 581 -0.99 -21.10 9.56
CA LYS A 581 -2.20 -20.47 9.06
C LYS A 581 -2.87 -19.69 10.19
N VAL A 582 -3.11 -18.39 10.04
CA VAL A 582 -3.61 -17.51 11.11
C VAL A 582 -4.84 -16.74 10.62
N PHE A 583 -5.98 -16.87 11.32
CA PHE A 583 -7.17 -16.02 11.19
C PHE A 583 -7.26 -15.11 12.41
N ILE A 584 -7.66 -13.87 12.22
CA ILE A 584 -7.88 -12.93 13.31
C ILE A 584 -9.37 -12.63 13.42
N TYR A 585 -9.84 -12.55 14.63
CA TYR A 585 -11.21 -12.29 15.02
C TYR A 585 -11.25 -11.20 16.08
N MET A 586 -12.05 -10.15 15.89
CA MET A 586 -12.04 -9.00 16.80
C MET A 586 -13.42 -8.49 17.14
N TYR A 587 -13.56 -7.89 18.33
CA TYR A 587 -14.73 -7.11 18.71
C TYR A 587 -14.69 -5.70 18.10
N LEU A 588 -15.87 -5.14 17.81
CA LEU A 588 -16.01 -3.82 17.19
C LEU A 588 -15.36 -2.69 18.00
N SER A 589 -15.46 -2.72 19.32
CA SER A 589 -14.83 -1.72 20.19
C SER A 589 -13.31 -1.73 20.10
N THR A 590 -12.74 -2.92 20.03
CA THR A 590 -11.31 -3.11 19.79
C THR A 590 -10.93 -2.62 18.40
N TYR A 591 -11.77 -2.86 17.39
CA TYR A 591 -11.54 -2.39 16.05
C TYR A 591 -11.53 -0.86 15.93
N ILE A 592 -12.49 -0.15 16.50
CA ILE A 592 -12.55 1.32 16.44
C ILE A 592 -11.31 1.94 17.08
N LEU A 593 -10.80 1.35 18.15
CA LEU A 593 -9.58 1.78 18.81
C LEU A 593 -8.33 1.50 17.97
N TYR A 594 -8.33 0.42 17.21
CA TYR A 594 -7.16 -0.16 16.55
C TYR A 594 -7.32 -0.32 15.03
N GLU A 595 -8.32 0.36 14.42
CA GLU A 595 -8.50 0.43 12.96
C GLU A 595 -7.16 0.67 12.24
N SER A 596 -6.28 1.42 12.90
CA SER A 596 -4.95 1.75 12.42
C SER A 596 -3.97 0.59 12.41
N ILE A 597 -4.02 -0.26 13.41
CA ILE A 597 -3.10 -1.39 13.59
C ILE A 597 -3.58 -2.57 12.74
N LEU A 598 -4.88 -2.74 12.66
CA LEU A 598 -5.49 -3.70 11.74
C LEU A 598 -5.23 -3.34 10.30
N TYR A 599 -5.19 -2.06 9.97
CA TYR A 599 -4.84 -1.60 8.65
C TYR A 599 -3.43 -2.03 8.23
N ASP A 600 -2.48 -2.04 9.13
CA ASP A 600 -1.12 -2.53 8.90
C ASP A 600 -1.05 -4.07 8.76
N ILE A 601 -2.02 -4.79 9.34
CA ILE A 601 -2.16 -6.24 9.21
C ILE A 601 -3.09 -6.60 8.03
N TYR A 602 -4.09 -5.75 7.76
CA TYR A 602 -5.19 -5.99 6.82
C TYR A 602 -5.40 -4.81 5.88
N SER A 603 -4.79 -4.83 4.74
CA SER A 603 -4.95 -3.77 3.74
C SER A 603 -6.26 -3.81 2.95
N GLU A 604 -7.15 -4.80 3.16
CA GLU A 604 -8.30 -5.03 2.27
C GLU A 604 -9.62 -5.41 2.95
N GLY A 605 -9.68 -5.58 4.28
CA GLY A 605 -10.90 -6.04 4.95
C GLY A 605 -11.72 -4.91 5.56
N GLY A 606 -12.95 -4.74 5.21
CA GLY A 606 -13.91 -3.91 5.95
C GLY A 606 -14.69 -4.73 6.97
N ILE A 607 -15.06 -4.10 8.09
CA ILE A 607 -15.93 -4.68 9.10
C ILE A 607 -17.37 -4.68 8.63
N LYS A 608 -18.05 -5.78 8.78
CA LYS A 608 -19.37 -5.98 8.18
C LYS A 608 -20.51 -5.22 8.84
N ASP A 609 -20.55 -5.05 10.13
CA ASP A 609 -21.63 -4.26 10.74
C ASP A 609 -21.28 -3.73 12.13
N ALA A 610 -21.70 -2.49 12.41
CA ALA A 610 -21.42 -1.83 13.68
C ALA A 610 -22.31 -2.31 14.84
N GLU A 611 -23.37 -3.07 14.54
CA GLU A 611 -24.28 -3.60 15.53
C GLU A 611 -23.91 -5.01 15.98
N ASP A 612 -23.11 -5.74 15.22
CA ASP A 612 -22.57 -7.00 15.64
C ASP A 612 -21.33 -6.79 16.51
N ILE A 613 -21.41 -7.27 17.71
CA ILE A 613 -20.38 -7.16 18.74
C ILE A 613 -19.06 -7.79 18.31
N ILE A 614 -19.07 -8.62 17.25
CA ILE A 614 -17.90 -9.31 16.72
C ILE A 614 -17.85 -9.15 15.22
N ASN A 615 -16.75 -8.62 14.73
CA ASN A 615 -16.48 -8.57 13.32
C ASN A 615 -15.45 -9.61 12.93
N ILE A 616 -15.85 -10.48 12.03
CA ILE A 616 -14.90 -11.35 11.33
C ILE A 616 -14.30 -10.54 10.22
N GLU A 617 -13.04 -10.15 10.37
CA GLU A 617 -12.33 -9.58 9.25
C GLU A 617 -11.76 -10.68 8.37
N TYR A 618 -12.18 -10.62 7.13
CA TYR A 618 -11.64 -11.37 6.07
C TYR A 618 -10.24 -10.90 5.72
N TYR A 619 -9.28 -11.56 6.29
CA TYR A 619 -8.05 -11.77 5.59
C TYR A 619 -7.80 -13.26 5.49
N LEU A 620 -7.95 -13.75 4.31
CA LEU A 620 -7.43 -15.06 3.91
C LEU A 620 -5.89 -15.03 3.97
N CYS A 621 -5.37 -14.72 5.15
CA CYS A 621 -4.05 -15.18 5.48
C CYS A 621 -4.08 -16.69 5.36
N ARG A 622 -3.18 -17.27 4.64
CA ARG A 622 -3.05 -18.73 4.46
C ARG A 622 -2.95 -19.52 5.77
N ASN A 623 -3.29 -18.89 6.92
CA ASN A 623 -3.00 -19.46 8.24
C ASN A 623 -3.99 -18.97 9.32
N HIS A 624 -4.35 -19.77 10.31
CA HIS A 624 -5.40 -19.52 11.31
C HIS A 624 -4.88 -19.65 12.74
N PHE A 625 -5.28 -18.77 13.65
CA PHE A 625 -4.82 -18.78 15.03
C PHE A 625 -5.86 -18.17 15.99
N ILE A 626 -6.12 -18.80 17.13
CA ILE A 626 -6.97 -18.28 18.19
C ILE A 626 -6.11 -17.98 19.41
N PHE A 627 -6.15 -16.76 19.90
CA PHE A 627 -5.41 -16.31 21.08
C PHE A 627 -6.35 -15.68 22.09
N THR A 628 -6.29 -16.05 23.35
CA THR A 628 -6.93 -15.29 24.39
C THR A 628 -6.03 -15.09 25.59
N GLY A 629 -5.69 -13.87 25.88
CA GLY A 629 -4.96 -13.42 27.04
C GLY A 629 -5.82 -12.56 27.96
N ASN A 630 -5.25 -12.12 29.08
CA ASN A 630 -5.94 -11.30 30.09
C ASN A 630 -6.54 -10.06 29.46
N LYS A 631 -7.82 -10.02 29.34
CA LYS A 631 -8.64 -8.90 28.86
C LYS A 631 -8.85 -8.76 27.37
N MET A 632 -8.14 -9.51 26.48
CA MET A 632 -8.06 -9.03 25.13
C MET A 632 -7.95 -9.97 24.00
N GLY A 633 -7.56 -11.12 24.21
CA GLY A 633 -7.39 -12.04 23.12
C GLY A 633 -7.47 -13.47 23.58
N MET A 634 -7.90 -14.29 22.70
CA MET A 634 -8.10 -15.71 22.90
C MET A 634 -7.28 -16.48 21.87
N ILE A 635 -6.45 -17.43 22.29
CA ILE A 635 -5.74 -18.32 21.41
C ILE A 635 -6.34 -19.70 21.51
N TYR A 636 -6.82 -20.23 20.42
CA TYR A 636 -7.27 -21.62 20.31
C TYR A 636 -6.36 -22.36 19.34
N LEU A 637 -5.74 -23.43 19.81
CA LEU A 637 -4.83 -24.26 19.04
C LEU A 637 -5.56 -25.54 18.67
N LYS A 638 -5.94 -25.69 17.41
CA LYS A 638 -6.55 -26.91 16.93
C LYS A 638 -5.66 -28.12 17.22
N ASN A 639 -6.20 -29.13 17.89
CA ASN A 639 -5.62 -30.45 18.12
C ASN A 639 -4.28 -30.49 18.84
N ASN A 640 -3.91 -29.45 19.61
CA ASN A 640 -2.64 -29.51 20.31
C ASN A 640 -2.64 -28.74 21.63
N LYS A 641 -3.14 -29.38 22.68
CA LYS A 641 -3.13 -28.88 24.05
C LYS A 641 -1.73 -28.50 24.53
N GLU A 642 -0.69 -29.18 24.04
CA GLU A 642 0.73 -28.91 24.35
C GLU A 642 1.19 -27.54 23.85
N ASN A 643 0.55 -26.97 22.85
CA ASN A 643 0.93 -25.65 22.34
C ASN A 643 0.38 -24.52 23.21
N ILE A 644 -0.77 -24.69 23.85
CA ILE A 644 -1.28 -23.76 24.86
C ILE A 644 -0.31 -23.76 26.05
N ASP A 645 0.19 -24.90 26.45
CA ASP A 645 1.15 -25.04 27.56
C ASP A 645 2.52 -24.41 27.24
N LYS A 646 2.92 -24.40 25.98
CA LYS A 646 4.16 -23.73 25.53
C LYS A 646 4.04 -22.20 25.50
N VAL A 647 2.85 -21.67 25.20
CA VAL A 647 2.58 -20.24 25.12
C VAL A 647 2.28 -19.65 26.51
N PHE A 648 1.47 -20.35 27.30
CA PHE A 648 1.05 -19.92 28.63
C PHE A 648 1.73 -20.76 29.72
N LYS A 649 2.75 -20.21 30.34
CA LYS A 649 3.58 -20.92 31.33
C LYS A 649 2.85 -21.19 32.66
N SER A 650 1.82 -20.41 33.01
CA SER A 650 1.12 -20.60 34.29
C SER A 650 -0.22 -21.29 34.11
N GLU A 651 -0.55 -22.20 35.02
CA GLU A 651 -1.83 -22.92 35.07
C GLU A 651 -3.02 -21.95 35.20
N LYS A 652 -2.85 -20.87 35.95
CA LYS A 652 -3.86 -19.83 36.12
C LYS A 652 -4.17 -19.12 34.78
N GLN A 653 -3.18 -18.88 33.94
CA GLN A 653 -3.36 -18.30 32.60
C GLN A 653 -4.06 -19.27 31.66
N ARG A 654 -3.67 -20.56 31.69
CA ARG A 654 -4.30 -21.62 30.89
C ARG A 654 -5.78 -21.79 31.23
N ASN A 655 -6.12 -21.80 32.51
CA ASN A 655 -7.52 -21.92 32.98
C ASN A 655 -8.34 -20.69 32.62
N LEU A 656 -7.76 -19.49 32.71
CA LEU A 656 -8.42 -18.26 32.29
C LEU A 656 -8.69 -18.25 30.77
N VAL A 657 -7.72 -18.68 29.98
CA VAL A 657 -7.84 -18.82 28.52
C VAL A 657 -8.97 -19.79 28.17
N ASN A 658 -8.96 -21.01 28.76
CA ASN A 658 -9.97 -22.02 28.49
C ASN A 658 -11.39 -21.55 28.87
N ASN A 659 -11.54 -20.93 30.04
CA ASN A 659 -12.83 -20.42 30.49
C ASN A 659 -13.33 -19.24 29.61
N SER A 660 -12.44 -18.41 29.16
CA SER A 660 -12.79 -17.30 28.26
C SER A 660 -13.19 -17.82 26.88
N ILE A 661 -12.51 -18.85 26.37
CA ILE A 661 -12.88 -19.52 25.12
C ILE A 661 -14.29 -20.12 25.22
N ILE A 662 -14.56 -20.87 26.28
CA ILE A 662 -15.89 -21.52 26.50
C ILE A 662 -16.99 -20.45 26.58
N LYS A 663 -16.76 -19.38 27.33
CA LYS A 663 -17.72 -18.28 27.43
C LYS A 663 -17.96 -17.62 26.07
N PHE A 664 -16.90 -17.32 25.38
CA PHE A 664 -16.96 -16.68 24.07
C PHE A 664 -17.70 -17.54 23.03
N MET A 665 -17.42 -18.84 22.99
CA MET A 665 -18.12 -19.78 22.10
C MET A 665 -19.60 -19.94 22.44
N ASN A 666 -19.96 -19.90 23.71
CA ASN A 666 -21.36 -19.93 24.14
C ASN A 666 -22.12 -18.66 23.71
N ASP A 667 -21.44 -17.51 23.70
CA ASP A 667 -22.01 -16.24 23.26
C ASP A 667 -22.08 -16.15 21.70
N HIS A 668 -21.35 -17.01 20.99
CA HIS A 668 -21.19 -16.98 19.52
C HIS A 668 -21.23 -18.37 18.89
N PRO A 669 -22.40 -19.00 18.80
CA PRO A 669 -22.56 -20.41 18.36
C PRO A 669 -22.09 -20.68 16.93
N ILE A 670 -21.96 -19.64 16.09
CA ILE A 670 -21.44 -19.76 14.74
C ILE A 670 -19.96 -20.19 14.71
N LEU A 671 -19.20 -19.84 15.74
CA LEU A 671 -17.81 -20.25 15.87
C LEU A 671 -17.66 -21.74 16.18
N ASP A 672 -18.56 -22.30 16.95
CA ASP A 672 -18.58 -23.74 17.21
C ASP A 672 -18.79 -24.52 15.91
N ALA A 673 -19.74 -24.09 15.08
CA ALA A 673 -19.99 -24.69 13.78
C ALA A 673 -18.75 -24.55 12.84
N LEU A 674 -18.06 -23.41 12.88
CA LEU A 674 -16.86 -23.16 12.09
C LEU A 674 -15.69 -24.05 12.55
N ILE A 675 -15.48 -24.17 13.86
CA ILE A 675 -14.45 -25.01 14.45
C ILE A 675 -14.74 -26.48 14.16
N GLU A 676 -15.96 -26.93 14.34
CA GLU A 676 -16.39 -28.29 14.03
C GLU A 676 -16.19 -28.63 12.54
N TYR A 677 -16.49 -27.68 11.64
CA TYR A 677 -16.22 -27.83 10.22
C TYR A 677 -14.72 -28.00 9.93
N ILE A 678 -13.88 -27.17 10.53
CA ILE A 678 -12.42 -27.24 10.38
C ILE A 678 -11.90 -28.58 10.93
N GLU A 679 -12.47 -29.07 12.01
CA GLU A 679 -12.11 -30.36 12.63
C GLU A 679 -12.46 -31.57 11.76
N LYS A 680 -13.61 -31.54 11.13
CA LYS A 680 -14.06 -32.62 10.24
C LYS A 680 -13.28 -32.69 8.93
N ASN A 681 -12.81 -31.55 8.42
CA ASN A 681 -12.26 -31.46 7.07
C ASN A 681 -10.74 -31.34 6.97
N GLN A 682 -9.94 -31.80 7.87
CA GLN A 682 -8.47 -31.84 7.94
C GLN A 682 -7.66 -31.16 6.79
N LYS A 683 -8.33 -30.81 5.68
CA LYS A 683 -7.83 -30.04 4.53
C LYS A 683 -8.66 -28.78 4.41
N PHE A 684 -8.06 -27.68 4.81
CA PHE A 684 -8.65 -26.39 4.70
C PHE A 684 -8.15 -25.72 3.41
N ASP A 685 -9.06 -25.42 2.49
CA ASP A 685 -8.80 -24.57 1.35
C ASP A 685 -9.65 -23.29 1.42
N ASN A 686 -9.12 -22.21 0.86
CA ASN A 686 -9.76 -20.91 0.92
C ASN A 686 -11.15 -20.89 0.28
N LYS A 687 -11.35 -21.66 -0.79
CA LYS A 687 -12.60 -21.71 -1.53
C LYS A 687 -13.72 -22.37 -0.75
N THR A 688 -13.39 -23.43 -0.04
CA THR A 688 -14.35 -24.15 0.82
C THR A 688 -14.74 -23.32 2.04
N PHE A 689 -13.79 -22.56 2.60
CA PHE A 689 -14.06 -21.67 3.74
C PHE A 689 -14.95 -20.48 3.34
N THR A 690 -14.67 -19.81 2.24
CA THR A 690 -15.50 -18.73 1.71
C THR A 690 -16.94 -19.22 1.49
N LYS A 691 -17.10 -20.39 0.86
CA LYS A 691 -18.41 -21.00 0.65
C LYS A 691 -19.14 -21.34 1.95
N TYR A 692 -18.39 -21.74 2.98
CA TYR A 692 -18.96 -22.06 4.30
C TYR A 692 -19.43 -20.79 5.03
N LEU A 693 -18.68 -19.69 4.91
CA LEU A 693 -19.08 -18.39 5.47
C LEU A 693 -20.29 -17.80 4.73
N GLU A 694 -20.37 -17.98 3.40
CA GLU A 694 -21.55 -17.60 2.61
C GLU A 694 -22.83 -18.30 3.09
N VAL A 695 -22.74 -19.55 3.57
CA VAL A 695 -23.88 -20.31 4.13
C VAL A 695 -24.38 -19.69 5.44
N PHE A 696 -23.53 -19.00 6.18
CA PHE A 696 -23.88 -18.37 7.46
C PHE A 696 -24.14 -16.86 7.34
N ASP A 697 -24.24 -16.31 6.11
CA ASP A 697 -24.43 -14.86 5.87
C ASP A 697 -23.38 -13.97 6.56
N ILE A 698 -22.15 -14.44 6.70
CA ILE A 698 -21.04 -13.73 7.31
C ILE A 698 -20.09 -13.17 6.25
#